data_8145520492b61a734b3bd60e70288a3c
#
_entry.id   8145520492b61a734b3bd60e70288a3c
#
_cell.length_a   1.000
_cell.length_b   1.000
_cell.length_c   1.000
_cell.angle_alpha   90.00
_cell.angle_beta   90.00
_cell.angle_gamma   90.00
#
_symmetry.space_group_name_H-M   'P 1'
#
loop_
_entity.id
_entity.type
_entity.pdbx_description
1 polymer ?
#
loop_
_entity_poly.entity_id
_entity_poly.type
_entity_poly.pdbx_seq_one_letter_code
_entity_poly.pdbx_strand_id
1 'polypeptide(L)'
;FPHNIGLGAAHDPQLIEQIGAAAAAEIAASGIEWTFAPTLAVPQDLRWGRSYEGFSADPALVADYGRAMTLGLQGSLQPGRSLGADKVASTAKHFLADGGTQDGRDQGDARIPESEVIARHAQGYVTAIDAGALTVMASFSSWNGAKMHGNGSLLTDVLKRRMGFDGLVVGDWNGHGQVPGCSVTDCPASVNAGVDLLMAPDSWKGLYDSTLAAARDGRISSARLDDAVRRVLRVKAKLGLLGDNPVERVNPARVGAQDHLDLAREAVAKSLVLLKNNDGALPIRPGAKVLIAGPGADNMAMQAGGWTVTWQGTDTTAADFPNGQTLGRAIADAVRAAGGTATIAPLGDAPGRPDVAVIVLGEKPYAEFEGDLPHLAFAPSPEQTALIARLKAQGTRVVVVFLSGRPLFTGPLINQADAFVAAWLPGTQGNGLADVLVAGADGKARRDFTGRLPFPWPADARSPVREPLFAMGYGLSYARPQALGVVNTDPRVDLSNDIAKNTFLLRGKAPAPWRLVDAGAITSRAVDLGAQEDARQFTWSDASALSVEGPPVNLAQAAKDRRDLLLDWRIDRPANGPLFLSLGGGKIDLGALVTGVPAGKPLQTRVPLRCFAEAGAKLDAVGGPLRIDAPAGFVATLRNATLVPGLATSTC
;
A
#
# COMPACT_ATOMS: atom_id res chain seq x y z
N PHE A 1 -4.49 9.80 12.59
CA PHE A 1 -5.77 9.18 12.24
C PHE A 1 -5.55 7.77 11.68
N PRO A 2 -6.57 6.86 11.75
CA PRO A 2 -6.56 5.59 11.02
C PRO A 2 -6.45 5.79 9.51
N HIS A 3 -5.89 4.82 8.79
CA HIS A 3 -6.01 4.75 7.34
C HIS A 3 -7.46 4.56 6.88
N ASN A 4 -7.72 4.87 5.59
CA ASN A 4 -9.06 4.89 5.02
C ASN A 4 -9.85 3.60 5.24
N ILE A 5 -9.21 2.43 5.20
CA ILE A 5 -9.88 1.16 5.50
C ILE A 5 -10.48 1.13 6.91
N GLY A 6 -9.76 1.65 7.90
CA GLY A 6 -10.27 1.80 9.27
C GLY A 6 -11.37 2.85 9.35
N LEU A 7 -11.21 3.97 8.65
CA LEU A 7 -12.24 5.01 8.58
C LEU A 7 -13.51 4.49 7.88
N GLY A 8 -13.37 3.64 6.85
CA GLY A 8 -14.48 2.95 6.21
C GLY A 8 -15.25 2.07 7.19
N ALA A 9 -14.55 1.40 8.11
CA ALA A 9 -15.19 0.58 9.15
C ALA A 9 -16.02 1.41 10.14
N ALA A 10 -15.74 2.69 10.33
CA ALA A 10 -16.49 3.56 11.23
C ALA A 10 -17.91 3.86 10.75
N HIS A 11 -18.19 3.83 9.46
CA HIS A 11 -19.48 4.14 8.84
C HIS A 11 -20.06 5.50 9.30
N ASP A 12 -19.20 6.53 9.40
CA ASP A 12 -19.55 7.84 9.96
C ASP A 12 -19.06 8.99 9.07
N PRO A 13 -19.86 9.45 8.09
CA PRO A 13 -19.47 10.55 7.21
C PRO A 13 -19.18 11.87 7.95
N GLN A 14 -19.83 12.12 9.09
CA GLN A 14 -19.58 13.32 9.87
C GLN A 14 -18.17 13.29 10.51
N LEU A 15 -17.76 12.13 11.01
CA LEU A 15 -16.39 11.92 11.48
C LEU A 15 -15.38 12.19 10.37
N ILE A 16 -15.67 11.74 9.14
CA ILE A 16 -14.79 11.97 7.98
C ILE A 16 -14.64 13.45 7.65
N GLU A 17 -15.74 14.22 7.69
CA GLU A 17 -15.68 15.67 7.48
C GLU A 17 -14.84 16.36 8.56
N GLN A 18 -14.99 15.98 9.83
CA GLN A 18 -14.19 16.51 10.94
C GLN A 18 -12.70 16.16 10.79
N ILE A 19 -12.37 14.93 10.39
CA ILE A 19 -11.00 14.50 10.11
C ILE A 19 -10.41 15.30 8.94
N GLY A 20 -11.18 15.49 7.88
CA GLY A 20 -10.78 16.33 6.76
C GLY A 20 -10.47 17.76 7.19
N ALA A 21 -11.28 18.35 8.08
CA ALA A 21 -11.06 19.70 8.61
C ALA A 21 -9.81 19.78 9.49
N ALA A 22 -9.58 18.78 10.37
CA ALA A 22 -8.38 18.71 11.18
C ALA A 22 -7.11 18.55 10.32
N ALA A 23 -7.15 17.64 9.34
CA ALA A 23 -6.04 17.43 8.41
C ALA A 23 -5.73 18.71 7.60
N ALA A 24 -6.75 19.41 7.10
CA ALA A 24 -6.58 20.68 6.40
C ALA A 24 -5.90 21.74 7.26
N ALA A 25 -6.33 21.88 8.51
CA ALA A 25 -5.74 22.84 9.45
C ALA A 25 -4.25 22.55 9.73
N GLU A 26 -3.86 21.28 9.87
CA GLU A 26 -2.46 20.89 10.07
C GLU A 26 -1.61 21.06 8.81
N ILE A 27 -2.16 20.72 7.64
CA ILE A 27 -1.48 20.92 6.34
C ILE A 27 -1.28 22.41 6.11
N ALA A 28 -2.31 23.22 6.27
CA ALA A 28 -2.25 24.67 6.11
C ALA A 28 -1.25 25.31 7.10
N ALA A 29 -1.17 24.78 8.34
CA ALA A 29 -0.22 25.24 9.36
C ALA A 29 1.25 25.06 8.94
N SER A 30 1.54 24.13 8.03
CA SER A 30 2.89 23.93 7.47
C SER A 30 3.20 24.84 6.25
N GLY A 31 2.25 25.65 5.80
CA GLY A 31 2.36 26.51 4.61
C GLY A 31 2.07 25.77 3.30
N ILE A 32 1.40 24.62 3.35
CA ILE A 32 0.95 23.87 2.17
C ILE A 32 -0.53 24.16 1.91
N GLU A 33 -0.90 24.47 0.68
CA GLU A 33 -2.25 24.86 0.28
C GLU A 33 -3.01 23.75 -0.47
N TRP A 34 -2.37 22.63 -0.73
CA TRP A 34 -2.93 21.57 -1.57
C TRP A 34 -2.58 20.18 -1.04
N THR A 35 -3.54 19.28 -0.99
CA THR A 35 -3.32 17.89 -0.56
C THR A 35 -3.84 16.87 -1.58
N PHE A 36 -3.23 15.69 -1.62
CA PHE A 36 -3.62 14.58 -2.50
C PHE A 36 -4.60 13.62 -1.80
N ALA A 37 -5.72 14.18 -1.33
CA ALA A 37 -6.82 13.46 -0.70
C ALA A 37 -8.16 14.09 -1.12
N PRO A 38 -9.26 13.29 -1.17
CA PRO A 38 -9.41 11.87 -0.81
C PRO A 38 -9.02 10.87 -1.90
N THR A 39 -8.58 9.67 -1.48
CA THR A 39 -8.56 8.49 -2.36
C THR A 39 -9.97 7.92 -2.46
N LEU A 40 -10.50 7.78 -3.68
CA LEU A 40 -11.87 7.33 -3.97
C LEU A 40 -11.90 5.97 -4.68
N ALA A 41 -10.82 5.22 -4.59
CA ALA A 41 -10.75 3.86 -5.07
C ALA A 41 -11.81 2.98 -4.39
N VAL A 42 -12.41 2.06 -5.15
CA VAL A 42 -13.33 1.02 -4.67
C VAL A 42 -12.68 -0.34 -4.91
N PRO A 43 -11.81 -0.82 -4.00
CA PRO A 43 -11.06 -2.06 -4.19
C PRO A 43 -11.99 -3.27 -4.33
N GLN A 44 -11.83 -4.05 -5.39
CA GLN A 44 -12.60 -5.27 -5.67
C GLN A 44 -11.77 -6.54 -5.45
N ASP A 45 -10.48 -6.46 -5.63
CA ASP A 45 -9.53 -7.54 -5.37
C ASP A 45 -8.58 -7.14 -4.24
N LEU A 46 -8.69 -7.82 -3.10
CA LEU A 46 -7.93 -7.50 -1.90
C LEU A 46 -6.42 -7.86 -2.00
N ARG A 47 -5.99 -8.51 -3.10
CA ARG A 47 -4.56 -8.68 -3.37
C ARG A 47 -3.86 -7.36 -3.70
N TRP A 48 -4.62 -6.34 -4.10
CA TRP A 48 -4.08 -5.02 -4.44
C TRP A 48 -3.44 -4.33 -3.23
N GLY A 49 -2.18 -3.92 -3.38
CA GLY A 49 -1.38 -3.33 -2.31
C GLY A 49 -1.91 -2.00 -1.76
N ARG A 50 -2.76 -1.29 -2.52
CA ARG A 50 -3.39 -0.04 -2.09
C ARG A 50 -4.81 -0.22 -1.53
N SER A 51 -5.23 -1.45 -1.22
CA SER A 51 -6.58 -1.72 -0.70
C SER A 51 -6.91 -0.87 0.53
N TYR A 52 -5.94 -0.61 1.43
CA TYR A 52 -6.17 0.20 2.64
C TYR A 52 -6.34 1.70 2.37
N GLU A 53 -5.95 2.18 1.17
CA GLU A 53 -6.20 3.56 0.76
C GLU A 53 -7.66 3.77 0.33
N GLY A 54 -8.39 2.72 -0.04
CA GLY A 54 -9.82 2.74 -0.25
C GLY A 54 -10.61 2.67 1.07
N PHE A 55 -11.73 3.38 1.14
CA PHE A 55 -12.61 3.34 2.31
C PHE A 55 -13.39 2.02 2.40
N SER A 56 -13.89 1.52 1.27
CA SER A 56 -14.77 0.36 1.22
C SER A 56 -14.86 -0.25 -0.17
N ALA A 57 -15.32 -1.51 -0.24
CA ALA A 57 -15.81 -2.13 -1.48
C ALA A 57 -17.22 -1.66 -1.87
N ASP A 58 -17.91 -0.91 -0.99
CA ASP A 58 -19.23 -0.33 -1.25
C ASP A 58 -19.08 1.06 -1.90
N PRO A 59 -19.47 1.23 -3.18
CA PRO A 59 -19.41 2.51 -3.85
C PRO A 59 -20.28 3.60 -3.20
N ALA A 60 -21.36 3.24 -2.50
CA ALA A 60 -22.23 4.20 -1.84
C ALA A 60 -21.49 4.84 -0.64
N LEU A 61 -20.82 4.03 0.20
CA LEU A 61 -20.01 4.56 1.30
C LEU A 61 -18.86 5.41 0.79
N VAL A 62 -18.20 5.01 -0.30
CA VAL A 62 -17.11 5.79 -0.92
C VAL A 62 -17.65 7.13 -1.45
N ALA A 63 -18.86 7.15 -2.00
CA ALA A 63 -19.51 8.39 -2.47
C ALA A 63 -19.81 9.35 -1.31
N ASP A 64 -20.37 8.86 -0.21
CA ASP A 64 -20.64 9.67 0.99
C ASP A 64 -19.34 10.25 1.57
N TYR A 65 -18.30 9.43 1.63
CA TYR A 65 -17.00 9.82 2.18
C TYR A 65 -16.22 10.76 1.25
N GLY A 66 -16.37 10.59 -0.08
CA GLY A 66 -15.81 11.50 -1.07
C GLY A 66 -16.33 12.93 -0.88
N ARG A 67 -17.65 13.06 -0.67
CA ARG A 67 -18.29 14.33 -0.34
C ARG A 67 -17.79 14.87 1.01
N ALA A 68 -17.86 14.08 2.06
CA ALA A 68 -17.52 14.48 3.42
C ALA A 68 -16.06 14.95 3.54
N MET A 69 -15.11 14.16 3.01
CA MET A 69 -13.69 14.52 3.05
C MET A 69 -13.40 15.78 2.24
N THR A 70 -14.01 15.93 1.05
CA THR A 70 -13.87 17.16 0.24
C THR A 70 -14.35 18.38 1.01
N LEU A 71 -15.52 18.32 1.65
CA LEU A 71 -16.04 19.42 2.46
C LEU A 71 -15.16 19.70 3.69
N GLY A 72 -14.66 18.67 4.35
CA GLY A 72 -13.73 18.82 5.46
C GLY A 72 -12.45 19.54 5.06
N LEU A 73 -11.81 19.11 3.98
CA LEU A 73 -10.55 19.67 3.49
C LEU A 73 -10.70 21.12 2.97
N GLN A 74 -11.75 21.41 2.20
CA GLN A 74 -11.92 22.68 1.50
C GLN A 74 -12.96 23.61 2.11
N GLY A 75 -13.92 23.07 2.85
CA GLY A 75 -15.18 23.76 3.10
C GLY A 75 -16.04 23.89 1.85
N SER A 76 -17.22 24.51 1.98
CA SER A 76 -18.09 24.80 0.85
C SER A 76 -17.54 25.98 0.04
N LEU A 77 -17.38 25.78 -1.28
CA LEU A 77 -16.95 26.85 -2.17
C LEU A 77 -18.00 27.97 -2.25
N GLN A 78 -17.55 29.20 -2.08
CA GLN A 78 -18.37 30.38 -2.24
C GLN A 78 -17.96 31.16 -3.50
N PRO A 79 -18.91 31.66 -4.32
CA PRO A 79 -18.59 32.51 -5.44
C PRO A 79 -17.81 33.77 -5.00
N GLY A 80 -16.72 34.08 -5.73
CA GLY A 80 -15.93 35.28 -5.47
C GLY A 80 -15.09 35.26 -4.18
N ARG A 81 -15.10 34.15 -3.40
CA ARG A 81 -14.30 34.02 -2.17
C ARG A 81 -13.22 32.94 -2.31
N SER A 82 -12.10 33.18 -1.67
CA SER A 82 -11.05 32.21 -1.46
C SER A 82 -11.41 31.21 -0.35
N LEU A 83 -10.71 30.07 -0.28
CA LEU A 83 -10.81 29.15 0.85
C LEU A 83 -10.37 29.83 2.15
N GLY A 84 -10.88 29.35 3.29
CA GLY A 84 -10.44 29.78 4.61
C GLY A 84 -8.94 29.50 4.85
N ALA A 85 -8.36 30.20 5.83
CA ALA A 85 -6.95 30.07 6.17
C ALA A 85 -6.60 28.67 6.73
N ASP A 86 -7.56 27.95 7.27
CA ASP A 86 -7.48 26.58 7.79
C ASP A 86 -7.89 25.51 6.77
N LYS A 87 -8.04 25.86 5.49
CA LYS A 87 -8.51 24.99 4.40
C LYS A 87 -7.47 24.87 3.30
N VAL A 88 -7.48 23.72 2.62
CA VAL A 88 -6.58 23.40 1.50
C VAL A 88 -7.37 22.85 0.32
N ALA A 89 -6.81 22.90 -0.88
CA ALA A 89 -7.41 22.24 -2.03
C ALA A 89 -7.35 20.72 -1.86
N SER A 90 -8.47 20.04 -2.11
CA SER A 90 -8.56 18.57 -2.16
C SER A 90 -8.20 18.04 -3.54
N THR A 91 -7.82 16.75 -3.61
CA THR A 91 -7.63 16.01 -4.85
C THR A 91 -8.41 14.71 -4.80
N ALA A 92 -9.45 14.59 -5.60
CA ALA A 92 -10.14 13.32 -5.78
C ALA A 92 -9.23 12.38 -6.62
N LYS A 93 -8.85 11.20 -6.09
CA LYS A 93 -7.86 10.32 -6.71
C LYS A 93 -8.19 8.83 -6.53
N HIS A 94 -7.70 7.91 -7.38
CA HIS A 94 -7.03 8.19 -8.65
C HIS A 94 -8.04 7.94 -9.77
N PHE A 95 -8.32 8.94 -10.56
CA PHE A 95 -9.30 8.84 -11.64
C PHE A 95 -8.72 8.06 -12.82
N LEU A 96 -9.19 6.86 -13.15
CA LEU A 96 -10.38 6.18 -12.68
C LEU A 96 -10.13 4.67 -12.64
N ALA A 97 -10.83 3.97 -11.72
CA ALA A 97 -10.89 2.51 -11.64
C ALA A 97 -9.57 1.80 -11.23
N ASP A 98 -8.70 2.46 -10.47
CA ASP A 98 -7.49 1.86 -9.89
C ASP A 98 -7.78 0.66 -8.96
N GLY A 99 -8.86 0.71 -8.17
CA GLY A 99 -9.34 -0.41 -7.34
C GLY A 99 -10.01 -1.56 -8.10
N GLY A 100 -10.15 -1.46 -9.43
CA GLY A 100 -10.76 -2.46 -10.32
C GLY A 100 -9.77 -3.20 -11.23
N THR A 101 -8.46 -3.08 -11.00
CA THR A 101 -7.45 -3.72 -11.83
C THR A 101 -7.47 -5.24 -11.73
N GLN A 102 -7.23 -5.91 -12.86
CA GLN A 102 -7.24 -7.37 -12.92
C GLN A 102 -6.18 -7.95 -11.99
N ASP A 103 -6.56 -9.01 -11.25
CA ASP A 103 -5.72 -9.73 -10.30
C ASP A 103 -5.16 -8.87 -9.16
N GLY A 104 -5.81 -7.73 -8.86
CA GLY A 104 -5.36 -6.81 -7.81
C GLY A 104 -3.97 -6.26 -8.07
N ARG A 105 -3.59 -6.07 -9.32
CA ARG A 105 -2.27 -5.60 -9.69
C ARG A 105 -2.21 -4.09 -9.64
N ASP A 106 -1.32 -3.55 -8.83
CA ASP A 106 -1.11 -2.10 -8.79
C ASP A 106 -0.61 -1.56 -10.14
N GLN A 107 -1.11 -0.38 -10.56
CA GLN A 107 -0.88 0.23 -11.88
C GLN A 107 -1.29 -0.65 -13.08
N GLY A 108 -2.11 -1.67 -12.83
CA GLY A 108 -2.57 -2.66 -13.79
C GLY A 108 -3.65 -2.16 -14.76
N ASP A 109 -4.32 -3.10 -15.41
CA ASP A 109 -5.40 -2.84 -16.36
C ASP A 109 -6.76 -3.23 -15.77
N ALA A 110 -7.69 -2.30 -15.66
CA ALA A 110 -9.06 -2.54 -15.28
C ALA A 110 -9.85 -3.04 -16.51
N ARG A 111 -10.01 -4.35 -16.63
CA ARG A 111 -10.74 -5.00 -17.75
C ARG A 111 -12.20 -5.21 -17.37
N ILE A 112 -12.93 -4.13 -17.29
CA ILE A 112 -14.31 -4.09 -16.85
C ILE A 112 -15.17 -3.29 -17.83
N PRO A 113 -16.48 -3.61 -17.96
CA PRO A 113 -17.39 -2.86 -18.83
C PRO A 113 -17.65 -1.45 -18.29
N GLU A 114 -18.02 -0.53 -19.18
CA GLU A 114 -18.35 0.86 -18.82
C GLU A 114 -19.44 0.94 -17.74
N SER A 115 -20.44 0.07 -17.80
CA SER A 115 -21.49 0.02 -16.78
C SER A 115 -20.96 -0.23 -15.37
N GLU A 116 -19.92 -1.03 -15.23
CA GLU A 116 -19.27 -1.30 -13.94
C GLU A 116 -18.39 -0.11 -13.51
N VAL A 117 -17.68 0.51 -14.43
CA VAL A 117 -16.94 1.76 -14.16
C VAL A 117 -17.89 2.81 -13.59
N ILE A 118 -19.04 3.01 -14.21
CA ILE A 118 -20.05 3.99 -13.78
C ILE A 118 -20.65 3.60 -12.43
N ALA A 119 -21.07 2.35 -12.28
CA ALA A 119 -21.78 1.90 -11.07
C ALA A 119 -20.90 1.85 -9.82
N ARG A 120 -19.62 1.52 -9.97
CA ARG A 120 -18.70 1.31 -8.84
C ARG A 120 -17.65 2.39 -8.69
N HIS A 121 -16.90 2.66 -9.75
CA HIS A 121 -15.67 3.44 -9.64
C HIS A 121 -15.87 4.95 -9.84
N ALA A 122 -16.96 5.37 -10.47
CA ALA A 122 -17.23 6.80 -10.72
C ALA A 122 -17.99 7.52 -9.60
N GLN A 123 -18.72 6.79 -8.74
CA GLN A 123 -19.66 7.38 -7.78
C GLN A 123 -18.99 8.33 -6.79
N GLY A 124 -17.84 7.99 -6.26
CA GLY A 124 -17.09 8.86 -5.35
C GLY A 124 -16.63 10.16 -6.02
N TYR A 125 -16.31 10.13 -7.31
CA TYR A 125 -15.92 11.34 -8.05
C TYR A 125 -17.11 12.27 -8.32
N VAL A 126 -18.29 11.71 -8.61
CA VAL A 126 -19.50 12.51 -8.77
C VAL A 126 -19.75 13.34 -7.51
N THR A 127 -19.78 12.71 -6.36
CA THR A 127 -20.07 13.38 -5.08
C THR A 127 -18.96 14.34 -4.63
N ALA A 128 -17.69 14.03 -4.90
CA ALA A 128 -16.56 14.92 -4.61
C ALA A 128 -16.59 16.18 -5.51
N ILE A 129 -16.90 16.01 -6.81
CA ILE A 129 -17.04 17.13 -7.76
C ILE A 129 -18.25 18.01 -7.37
N ASP A 130 -19.38 17.41 -7.01
CA ASP A 130 -20.56 18.13 -6.53
C ASP A 130 -20.27 18.89 -5.22
N ALA A 131 -19.39 18.36 -4.37
CA ALA A 131 -18.89 19.04 -3.17
C ALA A 131 -17.86 20.14 -3.48
N GLY A 132 -17.44 20.28 -4.74
CA GLY A 132 -16.54 21.33 -5.20
C GLY A 132 -15.07 20.96 -5.21
N ALA A 133 -14.70 19.68 -5.34
CA ALA A 133 -13.30 19.28 -5.44
C ALA A 133 -12.52 20.11 -6.46
N LEU A 134 -11.43 20.75 -6.02
CA LEU A 134 -10.67 21.68 -6.87
C LEU A 134 -9.70 20.96 -7.81
N THR A 135 -9.31 19.73 -7.47
CA THR A 135 -8.39 18.97 -8.31
C THR A 135 -8.78 17.49 -8.40
N VAL A 136 -8.43 16.87 -9.52
CA VAL A 136 -8.55 15.43 -9.76
C VAL A 136 -7.22 14.90 -10.24
N MET A 137 -6.74 13.79 -9.69
CA MET A 137 -5.51 13.13 -10.12
C MET A 137 -5.81 11.94 -11.03
N ALA A 138 -5.18 11.89 -12.21
CA ALA A 138 -5.30 10.78 -13.13
C ALA A 138 -4.61 9.53 -12.55
N SER A 139 -5.22 8.35 -12.74
CA SER A 139 -4.68 7.09 -12.26
C SER A 139 -3.49 6.58 -13.08
N PHE A 140 -2.61 5.81 -12.46
CA PHE A 140 -1.62 4.99 -13.17
C PHE A 140 -2.26 3.83 -13.96
N SER A 141 -3.44 3.37 -13.56
CA SER A 141 -4.09 2.21 -14.17
C SER A 141 -4.47 2.47 -15.64
N SER A 142 -4.72 1.38 -16.34
CA SER A 142 -5.38 1.42 -17.65
C SER A 142 -6.83 1.01 -17.50
N TRP A 143 -7.66 1.43 -18.43
CA TRP A 143 -8.99 0.86 -18.63
C TRP A 143 -9.06 0.25 -20.02
N ASN A 144 -9.28 -1.10 -20.08
CA ASN A 144 -9.30 -1.88 -21.31
C ASN A 144 -8.10 -1.58 -22.23
N GLY A 145 -6.90 -1.53 -21.64
CA GLY A 145 -5.62 -1.31 -22.31
C GLY A 145 -5.23 0.16 -22.52
N ALA A 146 -6.12 1.12 -22.32
CA ALA A 146 -5.80 2.54 -22.46
C ALA A 146 -5.32 3.16 -21.13
N LYS A 147 -4.05 3.56 -21.06
CA LYS A 147 -3.47 4.26 -19.90
C LYS A 147 -4.21 5.56 -19.61
N MET A 148 -4.58 5.77 -18.33
CA MET A 148 -5.45 6.90 -17.97
C MET A 148 -4.84 8.25 -18.30
N HIS A 149 -3.55 8.45 -18.10
CA HIS A 149 -2.85 9.69 -18.45
C HIS A 149 -2.90 10.05 -19.94
N GLY A 150 -3.22 9.08 -20.84
CA GLY A 150 -3.42 9.29 -22.26
C GLY A 150 -4.89 9.16 -22.71
N ASN A 151 -5.83 8.97 -21.78
CA ASN A 151 -7.23 8.69 -22.10
C ASN A 151 -8.07 9.98 -22.21
N GLY A 152 -8.04 10.61 -23.38
CA GLY A 152 -8.79 11.83 -23.65
C GLY A 152 -10.31 11.68 -23.52
N SER A 153 -10.86 10.51 -23.84
CA SER A 153 -12.29 10.22 -23.68
C SER A 153 -12.70 10.33 -22.20
N LEU A 154 -11.92 9.77 -21.27
CA LEU A 154 -12.26 9.84 -19.85
C LEU A 154 -11.87 11.18 -19.21
N LEU A 155 -10.66 11.71 -19.50
CA LEU A 155 -10.20 12.95 -18.86
C LEU A 155 -10.88 14.22 -19.41
N THR A 156 -11.11 14.26 -20.72
CA THR A 156 -11.70 15.45 -21.36
C THR A 156 -13.20 15.30 -21.54
N ASP A 157 -13.66 14.24 -22.25
CA ASP A 157 -15.09 14.19 -22.63
C ASP A 157 -15.97 13.81 -21.43
N VAL A 158 -15.55 12.84 -20.60
CA VAL A 158 -16.31 12.45 -19.42
C VAL A 158 -16.07 13.41 -18.28
N LEU A 159 -14.87 13.49 -17.74
CA LEU A 159 -14.58 14.25 -16.51
C LEU A 159 -14.86 15.76 -16.70
N LYS A 160 -14.18 16.40 -17.67
CA LYS A 160 -14.30 17.87 -17.82
C LYS A 160 -15.64 18.31 -18.42
N ARG A 161 -16.11 17.60 -19.47
CA ARG A 161 -17.32 18.04 -20.20
C ARG A 161 -18.60 17.48 -19.60
N ARG A 162 -18.71 16.13 -19.49
CA ARG A 162 -19.95 15.47 -19.08
C ARG A 162 -20.25 15.62 -17.59
N MET A 163 -19.22 15.43 -16.73
CA MET A 163 -19.34 15.62 -15.28
C MET A 163 -19.21 17.10 -14.86
N GLY A 164 -18.87 18.00 -15.79
CA GLY A 164 -18.76 19.43 -15.53
C GLY A 164 -17.60 19.83 -14.60
N PHE A 165 -16.54 19.02 -14.53
CA PHE A 165 -15.40 19.31 -13.67
C PHE A 165 -14.63 20.55 -14.15
N ASP A 166 -14.65 21.57 -13.33
CA ASP A 166 -14.08 22.90 -13.61
C ASP A 166 -12.68 23.13 -13.03
N GLY A 167 -12.25 22.25 -12.14
CA GLY A 167 -10.92 22.27 -11.53
C GLY A 167 -9.82 21.80 -12.47
N LEU A 168 -8.59 21.63 -11.94
CA LEU A 168 -7.45 21.12 -12.70
C LEU A 168 -7.31 19.60 -12.59
N VAL A 169 -6.88 18.98 -13.67
CA VAL A 169 -6.43 17.58 -13.69
C VAL A 169 -4.92 17.52 -13.53
N VAL A 170 -4.46 16.90 -12.45
CA VAL A 170 -3.03 16.63 -12.20
C VAL A 170 -2.69 15.20 -12.61
N GLY A 171 -1.49 14.99 -13.15
CA GLY A 171 -0.93 13.65 -13.36
C GLY A 171 -0.42 13.05 -12.06
N ASP A 172 -0.27 11.74 -12.00
CA ASP A 172 0.43 11.04 -10.93
C ASP A 172 1.94 11.00 -11.23
N TRP A 173 2.76 10.56 -10.28
CA TRP A 173 4.23 10.57 -10.28
C TRP A 173 4.82 9.92 -11.54
N ASN A 174 5.34 10.72 -12.47
CA ASN A 174 5.83 10.27 -13.79
C ASN A 174 4.81 9.46 -14.62
N GLY A 175 3.51 9.47 -14.27
CA GLY A 175 2.48 8.65 -14.92
C GLY A 175 2.31 8.91 -16.42
N HIS A 176 2.62 10.13 -16.88
CA HIS A 176 2.65 10.48 -18.30
C HIS A 176 3.67 9.64 -19.09
N GLY A 177 4.78 9.25 -18.45
CA GLY A 177 5.81 8.42 -19.07
C GLY A 177 5.36 6.98 -19.37
N GLN A 178 4.25 6.53 -18.77
CA GLN A 178 3.67 5.20 -19.04
C GLN A 178 2.70 5.18 -20.23
N VAL A 179 2.39 6.33 -20.83
CA VAL A 179 1.54 6.41 -22.03
C VAL A 179 2.33 5.90 -23.24
N PRO A 180 1.75 5.02 -24.10
CA PRO A 180 2.46 4.52 -25.27
C PRO A 180 2.99 5.65 -26.15
N GLY A 181 4.28 5.58 -26.50
CA GLY A 181 4.98 6.59 -27.29
C GLY A 181 5.50 7.80 -26.50
N CYS A 182 5.27 7.83 -25.18
CA CYS A 182 5.80 8.86 -24.29
C CYS A 182 7.07 8.40 -23.55
N SER A 183 7.72 9.37 -22.93
CA SER A 183 8.75 9.18 -21.91
C SER A 183 8.50 10.14 -20.75
N VAL A 184 9.24 10.00 -19.65
CA VAL A 184 9.13 10.94 -18.51
C VAL A 184 9.56 12.37 -18.85
N THR A 185 10.29 12.57 -19.96
CA THR A 185 10.76 13.89 -20.44
C THR A 185 10.02 14.38 -21.69
N ASP A 186 9.10 13.59 -22.26
CA ASP A 186 8.37 14.00 -23.49
C ASP A 186 7.02 13.27 -23.58
N CYS A 187 5.91 13.99 -23.39
CA CYS A 187 4.57 13.43 -23.51
C CYS A 187 3.49 14.49 -23.85
N PRO A 188 3.47 15.03 -25.07
CA PRO A 188 2.36 15.88 -25.53
C PRO A 188 1.00 15.17 -25.48
N ALA A 189 0.98 13.84 -25.60
CA ALA A 189 -0.23 13.02 -25.58
C ALA A 189 -1.01 13.18 -24.27
N SER A 190 -0.35 13.22 -23.09
CA SER A 190 -1.02 13.42 -21.82
C SER A 190 -1.65 14.81 -21.70
N VAL A 191 -0.96 15.85 -22.15
CA VAL A 191 -1.50 17.22 -22.17
C VAL A 191 -2.74 17.26 -23.07
N ASN A 192 -2.66 16.70 -24.27
CA ASN A 192 -3.78 16.64 -25.23
C ASN A 192 -4.96 15.78 -24.71
N ALA A 193 -4.68 14.73 -23.92
CA ALA A 193 -5.72 13.92 -23.29
C ALA A 193 -6.50 14.68 -22.21
N GLY A 194 -5.93 15.75 -21.64
CA GLY A 194 -6.63 16.58 -20.66
C GLY A 194 -5.91 16.76 -19.33
N VAL A 195 -4.69 16.25 -19.17
CA VAL A 195 -3.85 16.55 -17.99
C VAL A 195 -3.41 18.02 -18.05
N ASP A 196 -3.70 18.78 -17.00
CA ASP A 196 -3.42 20.23 -16.94
C ASP A 196 -2.10 20.53 -16.25
N LEU A 197 -1.67 19.68 -15.33
CA LEU A 197 -0.44 19.78 -14.57
C LEU A 197 0.24 18.41 -14.51
N LEU A 198 1.42 18.27 -15.06
CA LEU A 198 2.19 17.03 -15.06
C LEU A 198 3.01 16.92 -13.77
N MET A 199 2.99 15.75 -13.12
CA MET A 199 3.84 15.45 -11.97
C MET A 199 5.15 14.81 -12.46
N ALA A 200 6.22 15.58 -12.45
CA ALA A 200 7.52 15.18 -12.97
C ALA A 200 8.65 15.64 -12.02
N PRO A 201 8.85 14.92 -10.88
CA PRO A 201 9.75 15.40 -9.82
C PRO A 201 11.20 15.50 -10.24
N ASP A 202 11.70 14.56 -11.06
CA ASP A 202 13.11 14.51 -11.46
C ASP A 202 13.35 14.92 -12.91
N SER A 203 12.31 14.75 -13.76
CA SER A 203 12.41 14.93 -15.22
C SER A 203 11.85 16.27 -15.73
N TRP A 204 11.43 17.15 -14.82
CA TRP A 204 10.65 18.36 -15.13
C TRP A 204 11.31 19.29 -16.14
N LYS A 205 12.66 19.43 -16.14
CA LYS A 205 13.37 20.31 -17.10
C LYS A 205 13.21 19.82 -18.53
N GLY A 206 13.53 18.54 -18.77
CA GLY A 206 13.36 17.94 -20.11
C GLY A 206 11.90 17.94 -20.56
N LEU A 207 10.97 17.64 -19.63
CA LEU A 207 9.55 17.67 -19.90
C LEU A 207 9.04 19.08 -20.23
N TYR A 208 9.54 20.11 -19.52
CA TYR A 208 9.25 21.52 -19.84
C TYR A 208 9.71 21.88 -21.25
N ASP A 209 10.95 21.56 -21.61
CA ASP A 209 11.53 21.90 -22.90
C ASP A 209 10.79 21.21 -24.05
N SER A 210 10.45 19.93 -23.92
CA SER A 210 9.69 19.17 -24.91
C SER A 210 8.25 19.67 -25.07
N THR A 211 7.59 19.99 -23.93
CA THR A 211 6.22 20.54 -23.91
C THR A 211 6.19 21.92 -24.56
N LEU A 212 7.18 22.78 -24.28
CA LEU A 212 7.33 24.08 -24.92
C LEU A 212 7.54 23.95 -26.42
N ALA A 213 8.38 23.02 -26.87
CA ALA A 213 8.57 22.72 -28.30
C ALA A 213 7.27 22.24 -28.95
N ALA A 214 6.54 21.33 -28.30
CA ALA A 214 5.27 20.81 -28.77
C ALA A 214 4.15 21.88 -28.86
N ALA A 215 4.19 22.88 -27.99
CA ALA A 215 3.29 24.03 -28.06
C ALA A 215 3.66 24.96 -29.23
N ARG A 216 4.97 25.17 -29.47
CA ARG A 216 5.45 26.03 -30.56
C ARG A 216 5.23 25.43 -31.94
N ASP A 217 5.37 24.12 -32.09
CA ASP A 217 5.18 23.41 -33.37
C ASP A 217 3.72 22.97 -33.63
N GLY A 218 2.81 23.27 -32.70
CA GLY A 218 1.37 23.01 -32.84
C GLY A 218 0.93 21.59 -32.47
N ARG A 219 1.81 20.72 -31.99
CA ARG A 219 1.43 19.40 -31.45
C ARG A 219 0.53 19.51 -30.20
N ILE A 220 0.68 20.61 -29.43
CA ILE A 220 -0.27 21.02 -28.39
C ILE A 220 -0.91 22.33 -28.89
N SER A 221 -2.22 22.35 -29.06
CA SER A 221 -2.92 23.55 -29.52
C SER A 221 -2.93 24.64 -28.45
N SER A 222 -2.94 25.93 -28.89
CA SER A 222 -3.06 27.07 -27.98
C SER A 222 -4.35 27.00 -27.12
N ALA A 223 -5.46 26.55 -27.71
CA ALA A 223 -6.72 26.36 -27.00
C ALA A 223 -6.60 25.35 -25.85
N ARG A 224 -5.84 24.25 -26.03
CA ARG A 224 -5.60 23.26 -24.99
C ARG A 224 -4.69 23.81 -23.89
N LEU A 225 -3.66 24.54 -24.26
CA LEU A 225 -2.74 25.19 -23.33
C LEU A 225 -3.49 26.25 -22.49
N ASP A 226 -4.29 27.09 -23.13
CA ASP A 226 -5.11 28.09 -22.47
C ASP A 226 -6.11 27.48 -21.48
N ASP A 227 -6.73 26.33 -21.82
CA ASP A 227 -7.62 25.62 -20.89
C ASP A 227 -6.83 25.14 -19.66
N ALA A 228 -5.65 24.53 -19.83
CA ALA A 228 -4.81 24.11 -18.71
C ALA A 228 -4.43 25.30 -17.80
N VAL A 229 -3.94 26.38 -18.39
CA VAL A 229 -3.52 27.59 -17.65
C VAL A 229 -4.70 28.19 -16.88
N ARG A 230 -5.88 28.33 -17.52
CA ARG A 230 -7.08 28.84 -16.81
C ARG A 230 -7.47 27.98 -15.62
N ARG A 231 -7.39 26.67 -15.72
CA ARG A 231 -7.70 25.74 -14.63
C ARG A 231 -6.71 25.88 -13.47
N VAL A 232 -5.42 25.92 -13.76
CA VAL A 232 -4.37 26.16 -12.74
C VAL A 232 -4.58 27.51 -12.05
N LEU A 233 -4.80 28.58 -12.82
CA LEU A 233 -5.02 29.92 -12.26
C LEU A 233 -6.30 30.01 -11.44
N ARG A 234 -7.39 29.32 -11.86
CA ARG A 234 -8.64 29.25 -11.10
C ARG A 234 -8.42 28.61 -9.73
N VAL A 235 -7.70 27.50 -9.66
CA VAL A 235 -7.37 26.84 -8.38
C VAL A 235 -6.52 27.77 -7.51
N LYS A 236 -5.49 28.40 -8.06
CA LYS A 236 -4.67 29.39 -7.34
C LYS A 236 -5.49 30.58 -6.82
N ALA A 237 -6.44 31.08 -7.62
CA ALA A 237 -7.35 32.15 -7.19
C ALA A 237 -8.27 31.68 -6.05
N LYS A 238 -8.80 30.46 -6.13
CA LYS A 238 -9.62 29.87 -5.05
C LYS A 238 -8.82 29.66 -3.76
N LEU A 239 -7.55 29.38 -3.87
CA LEU A 239 -6.63 29.30 -2.74
C LEU A 239 -6.21 30.68 -2.19
N GLY A 240 -6.60 31.77 -2.86
CA GLY A 240 -6.19 33.11 -2.46
C GLY A 240 -4.69 33.40 -2.64
N LEU A 241 -4.05 32.73 -3.62
CA LEU A 241 -2.62 32.90 -3.92
C LEU A 241 -2.35 34.00 -4.94
N LEU A 242 -3.40 34.59 -5.50
CA LEU A 242 -3.31 35.66 -6.49
C LEU A 242 -3.81 36.98 -5.89
N GLY A 243 -3.13 38.08 -6.23
CA GLY A 243 -3.47 39.42 -5.76
C GLY A 243 -2.49 39.95 -4.70
N ASP A 244 -2.75 41.16 -4.23
CA ASP A 244 -1.83 41.92 -3.36
C ASP A 244 -1.86 41.47 -1.89
N ASN A 245 -2.88 40.73 -1.48
CA ASN A 245 -3.05 40.24 -0.11
C ASN A 245 -3.37 38.73 -0.14
N PRO A 246 -2.36 37.87 -0.29
CA PRO A 246 -2.57 36.41 -0.25
C PRO A 246 -3.09 35.97 1.11
N VAL A 247 -3.87 34.88 1.13
CA VAL A 247 -4.36 34.29 2.38
C VAL A 247 -3.21 33.69 3.15
N GLU A 248 -2.96 34.18 4.37
CA GLU A 248 -1.96 33.63 5.28
C GLU A 248 -2.52 32.42 6.00
N ARG A 249 -1.84 31.26 5.89
CA ARG A 249 -2.28 29.96 6.42
C ARG A 249 -1.45 29.41 7.56
N VAL A 250 -0.24 29.90 7.75
CA VAL A 250 0.70 29.33 8.72
C VAL A 250 0.20 29.57 10.16
N ASN A 251 -0.16 28.49 10.85
CA ASN A 251 -0.53 28.50 12.26
C ASN A 251 0.03 27.25 12.96
N PRO A 252 1.30 27.27 13.40
CA PRO A 252 1.96 26.10 13.99
C PRO A 252 1.26 25.50 15.21
N ALA A 253 0.43 26.27 15.89
CA ALA A 253 -0.31 25.79 17.07
C ALA A 253 -1.39 24.72 16.72
N ARG A 254 -1.74 24.57 15.44
CA ARG A 254 -2.68 23.53 15.01
C ARG A 254 -2.03 22.18 14.84
N VAL A 255 -0.72 22.10 14.62
CA VAL A 255 -0.02 20.83 14.41
C VAL A 255 0.01 20.03 15.71
N GLY A 256 -0.62 18.85 15.73
CA GLY A 256 -0.75 18.01 16.91
C GLY A 256 -1.61 18.61 18.02
N ALA A 257 -2.55 19.49 17.70
CA ALA A 257 -3.45 20.10 18.65
C ALA A 257 -4.28 19.03 19.41
N GLN A 258 -4.61 19.28 20.68
CA GLN A 258 -5.25 18.28 21.54
C GLN A 258 -6.62 17.83 20.99
N ASP A 259 -7.40 18.73 20.42
CA ASP A 259 -8.69 18.41 19.79
C ASP A 259 -8.52 17.46 18.57
N HIS A 260 -7.41 17.59 17.82
CA HIS A 260 -7.08 16.65 16.74
C HIS A 260 -6.66 15.28 17.27
N LEU A 261 -5.90 15.22 18.38
CA LEU A 261 -5.52 13.96 19.02
C LEU A 261 -6.75 13.25 19.62
N ASP A 262 -7.67 13.99 20.22
CA ASP A 262 -8.92 13.45 20.78
C ASP A 262 -9.83 12.91 19.67
N LEU A 263 -9.94 13.63 18.55
CA LEU A 263 -10.66 13.18 17.37
C LEU A 263 -10.02 11.90 16.75
N ALA A 264 -8.70 11.84 16.72
CA ALA A 264 -7.99 10.64 16.23
C ALA A 264 -8.21 9.43 17.17
N ARG A 265 -8.20 9.63 18.50
CA ARG A 265 -8.55 8.60 19.47
C ARG A 265 -9.98 8.08 19.26
N GLU A 266 -10.94 8.98 19.02
CA GLU A 266 -12.31 8.59 18.69
C GLU A 266 -12.39 7.80 17.40
N ALA A 267 -11.70 8.25 16.35
CA ALA A 267 -11.65 7.57 15.06
C ALA A 267 -11.09 6.15 15.18
N VAL A 268 -10.02 5.96 15.98
CA VAL A 268 -9.48 4.62 16.28
C VAL A 268 -10.55 3.74 16.93
N ALA A 269 -11.20 4.22 18.00
CA ALA A 269 -12.22 3.42 18.68
C ALA A 269 -13.38 3.01 17.78
N LYS A 270 -13.84 3.93 16.90
CA LYS A 270 -14.92 3.66 15.93
C LYS A 270 -14.51 2.75 14.77
N SER A 271 -13.23 2.67 14.45
CA SER A 271 -12.72 1.86 13.33
C SER A 271 -12.58 0.37 13.67
N LEU A 272 -12.53 0.00 14.94
CA LEU A 272 -12.28 -1.37 15.37
C LEU A 272 -13.47 -2.28 15.10
N VAL A 273 -13.22 -3.44 14.50
CA VAL A 273 -14.27 -4.44 14.22
C VAL A 273 -14.03 -5.71 15.04
N LEU A 274 -14.97 -6.04 15.91
CA LEU A 274 -14.94 -7.28 16.70
C LEU A 274 -15.49 -8.43 15.85
N LEU A 275 -14.63 -9.38 15.50
CA LEU A 275 -15.01 -10.54 14.69
C LEU A 275 -15.37 -11.77 15.52
N LYS A 276 -14.77 -11.89 16.71
CA LYS A 276 -15.01 -12.98 17.67
C LYS A 276 -14.86 -12.47 19.10
N ASN A 277 -15.71 -12.92 20.01
CA ASN A 277 -15.59 -12.70 21.46
C ASN A 277 -16.30 -13.81 22.23
N ASN A 278 -15.67 -14.97 22.27
CA ASN A 278 -16.23 -16.12 22.97
C ASN A 278 -15.95 -16.01 24.48
N ASP A 279 -16.88 -16.52 25.28
CA ASP A 279 -16.80 -16.62 26.75
C ASP A 279 -16.48 -15.29 27.45
N GLY A 280 -16.79 -14.15 26.81
CA GLY A 280 -16.55 -12.82 27.35
C GLY A 280 -15.07 -12.58 27.61
N ALA A 281 -14.19 -12.92 26.64
CA ALA A 281 -12.76 -12.65 26.71
C ALA A 281 -12.47 -11.14 26.76
N LEU A 282 -13.31 -10.35 26.11
CA LEU A 282 -13.35 -8.89 26.18
C LEU A 282 -14.69 -8.42 26.77
N PRO A 283 -14.72 -7.23 27.45
CA PRO A 283 -13.57 -6.39 27.79
C PRO A 283 -12.67 -7.03 28.87
N ILE A 284 -11.37 -6.68 28.86
CA ILE A 284 -10.40 -7.10 29.87
C ILE A 284 -10.86 -6.55 31.23
N ARG A 285 -11.04 -7.43 32.22
CA ARG A 285 -11.61 -7.07 33.52
C ARG A 285 -10.64 -6.24 34.40
N PRO A 286 -11.17 -5.41 35.30
CA PRO A 286 -10.34 -4.72 36.29
C PRO A 286 -9.50 -5.71 37.10
N GLY A 287 -8.30 -5.32 37.50
CA GLY A 287 -7.40 -6.13 38.29
C GLY A 287 -6.68 -7.27 37.56
N ALA A 288 -6.94 -7.47 36.25
CA ALA A 288 -6.34 -8.55 35.47
C ALA A 288 -4.82 -8.42 35.32
N LYS A 289 -4.17 -9.59 35.22
CA LYS A 289 -2.76 -9.70 34.79
C LYS A 289 -2.71 -9.87 33.30
N VAL A 290 -2.16 -8.90 32.58
CA VAL A 290 -2.19 -8.85 31.12
C VAL A 290 -0.78 -8.95 30.54
N LEU A 291 -0.58 -9.89 29.63
CA LEU A 291 0.58 -9.94 28.74
C LEU A 291 0.20 -9.28 27.42
N ILE A 292 1.05 -8.40 26.90
CA ILE A 292 0.93 -7.79 25.59
C ILE A 292 2.13 -8.23 24.76
N ALA A 293 1.89 -8.99 23.70
CA ALA A 293 2.94 -9.63 22.92
C ALA A 293 2.65 -9.54 21.40
N GLY A 294 3.55 -10.08 20.60
CA GLY A 294 3.50 -10.02 19.15
C GLY A 294 4.29 -8.84 18.57
N PRO A 295 4.64 -8.88 17.28
CA PRO A 295 5.49 -7.89 16.63
C PRO A 295 4.88 -6.48 16.57
N GLY A 296 3.56 -6.36 16.63
CA GLY A 296 2.84 -5.08 16.63
C GLY A 296 2.61 -4.49 18.02
N ALA A 297 3.00 -5.18 19.11
CA ALA A 297 2.68 -4.77 20.49
C ALA A 297 3.23 -3.37 20.83
N ASP A 298 4.49 -3.09 20.51
CA ASP A 298 5.13 -1.77 20.72
C ASP A 298 5.83 -1.32 19.43
N ASN A 299 5.09 -1.30 18.32
CA ASN A 299 5.61 -1.00 16.99
C ASN A 299 4.72 0.01 16.25
N MET A 300 5.16 1.28 16.29
CA MET A 300 4.42 2.38 15.67
C MET A 300 4.37 2.27 14.13
N ALA A 301 5.42 1.78 13.49
CA ALA A 301 5.44 1.58 12.04
C ALA A 301 4.34 0.62 11.58
N MET A 302 4.20 -0.55 12.24
CA MET A 302 3.12 -1.50 11.94
C MET A 302 1.73 -0.92 12.21
N GLN A 303 1.61 -0.09 13.25
CA GLN A 303 0.36 0.55 13.65
C GLN A 303 -0.04 1.66 12.69
N ALA A 304 0.92 2.46 12.20
CA ALA A 304 0.69 3.59 11.31
C ALA A 304 0.57 3.17 9.84
N GLY A 305 1.33 2.17 9.40
CA GLY A 305 1.26 1.65 8.02
C GLY A 305 2.04 2.49 6.99
N GLY A 306 1.90 2.13 5.73
CA GLY A 306 2.51 2.84 4.59
C GLY A 306 2.00 4.29 4.45
N TRP A 307 2.69 5.09 3.66
CA TRP A 307 2.40 6.53 3.47
C TRP A 307 2.46 7.37 4.75
N THR A 308 3.08 6.83 5.81
CA THR A 308 3.22 7.54 7.07
C THR A 308 4.69 7.80 7.35
N VAL A 309 5.10 9.08 7.38
CA VAL A 309 6.47 9.60 7.48
C VAL A 309 7.33 9.22 6.27
N THR A 310 7.44 7.95 5.96
CA THR A 310 8.12 7.43 4.75
C THR A 310 7.10 6.79 3.80
N TRP A 311 7.46 6.65 2.53
CA TRP A 311 6.56 6.05 1.53
C TRP A 311 6.08 4.65 1.95
N GLN A 312 7.02 3.75 2.28
CA GLN A 312 6.64 2.39 2.67
C GLN A 312 6.21 2.25 4.13
N GLY A 313 6.30 3.32 4.95
CA GLY A 313 6.03 3.26 6.40
C GLY A 313 7.09 2.52 7.19
N THR A 314 8.24 2.22 6.58
CA THR A 314 9.41 1.58 7.18
C THR A 314 10.46 2.61 7.59
N ASP A 315 11.49 2.16 8.31
CA ASP A 315 12.65 2.99 8.70
C ASP A 315 12.28 4.21 9.54
N THR A 316 11.20 4.08 10.34
CA THR A 316 10.73 5.09 11.28
C THR A 316 11.08 4.72 12.71
N THR A 317 11.22 5.74 13.54
CA THR A 317 11.54 5.63 14.98
C THR A 317 10.44 6.26 15.82
N ALA A 318 10.48 6.08 17.14
CA ALA A 318 9.54 6.73 18.05
C ALA A 318 9.63 8.27 18.01
N ALA A 319 10.79 8.82 17.63
CA ALA A 319 11.00 10.27 17.50
C ALA A 319 10.20 10.88 16.34
N ASP A 320 9.87 10.10 15.33
CA ASP A 320 9.05 10.53 14.20
C ASP A 320 7.56 10.69 14.57
N PHE A 321 7.17 10.20 15.76
CA PHE A 321 5.79 10.21 16.25
C PHE A 321 5.70 10.83 17.66
N PRO A 322 6.04 12.11 17.84
CA PRO A 322 6.18 12.72 19.17
C PRO A 322 4.89 12.68 20.00
N ASN A 323 3.72 12.68 19.37
CA ASN A 323 2.40 12.59 20.01
C ASN A 323 1.79 11.19 19.89
N GLY A 324 2.57 10.19 19.46
CA GLY A 324 2.10 8.83 19.23
C GLY A 324 2.14 7.98 20.51
N GLN A 325 1.14 7.13 20.67
CA GLN A 325 1.08 6.09 21.69
C GLN A 325 0.87 4.74 21.03
N THR A 326 1.78 3.79 21.27
CA THR A 326 1.64 2.43 20.73
C THR A 326 0.48 1.69 21.40
N LEU A 327 -0.07 0.68 20.69
CA LEU A 327 -1.17 -0.13 21.20
C LEU A 327 -0.80 -0.78 22.54
N GLY A 328 0.40 -1.34 22.64
CA GLY A 328 0.85 -2.00 23.85
C GLY A 328 0.95 -1.05 25.05
N ARG A 329 1.49 0.14 24.86
CA ARG A 329 1.57 1.15 25.93
C ARG A 329 0.18 1.62 26.36
N ALA A 330 -0.69 1.89 25.40
CA ALA A 330 -2.05 2.31 25.67
C ALA A 330 -2.84 1.26 26.47
N ILE A 331 -2.76 -0.02 26.07
CA ILE A 331 -3.38 -1.13 26.81
C ILE A 331 -2.79 -1.24 28.22
N ALA A 332 -1.45 -1.18 28.33
CA ALA A 332 -0.78 -1.30 29.62
C ALA A 332 -1.20 -0.18 30.60
N ASP A 333 -1.31 1.05 30.12
CA ASP A 333 -1.75 2.19 30.93
C ASP A 333 -3.21 2.04 31.36
N ALA A 334 -4.10 1.61 30.45
CA ALA A 334 -5.50 1.38 30.79
C ALA A 334 -5.68 0.24 31.82
N VAL A 335 -4.93 -0.86 31.67
CA VAL A 335 -4.95 -1.99 32.60
C VAL A 335 -4.47 -1.56 34.01
N ARG A 336 -3.39 -0.79 34.07
CA ARG A 336 -2.87 -0.26 35.36
C ARG A 336 -3.87 0.70 36.02
N ALA A 337 -4.49 1.57 35.22
CA ALA A 337 -5.53 2.49 35.68
C ALA A 337 -6.78 1.74 36.23
N ALA A 338 -7.04 0.52 35.74
CA ALA A 338 -8.08 -0.36 36.24
C ALA A 338 -7.62 -1.29 37.40
N GLY A 339 -6.45 -1.02 38.02
CA GLY A 339 -5.92 -1.79 39.14
C GLY A 339 -5.26 -3.12 38.79
N GLY A 340 -5.03 -3.39 37.49
CA GLY A 340 -4.35 -4.58 37.00
C GLY A 340 -2.85 -4.41 36.84
N THR A 341 -2.20 -5.46 36.34
CA THR A 341 -0.77 -5.45 35.98
C THR A 341 -0.61 -5.77 34.50
N ALA A 342 0.31 -5.08 33.83
CA ALA A 342 0.57 -5.28 32.39
C ALA A 342 2.05 -5.39 32.12
N THR A 343 2.41 -6.41 31.33
CA THR A 343 3.76 -6.64 30.83
C THR A 343 3.76 -6.57 29.31
N ILE A 344 4.57 -5.69 28.74
CA ILE A 344 4.82 -5.64 27.29
C ILE A 344 6.05 -6.48 27.02
N ALA A 345 5.88 -7.61 26.34
CA ALA A 345 6.94 -8.54 25.97
C ALA A 345 6.64 -9.10 24.57
N PRO A 346 7.16 -8.46 23.49
CA PRO A 346 6.83 -8.84 22.11
C PRO A 346 7.11 -10.32 21.80
N LEU A 347 8.13 -10.93 22.42
CA LEU A 347 8.44 -12.35 22.27
C LEU A 347 7.64 -13.27 23.21
N GLY A 348 6.83 -12.70 24.10
CA GLY A 348 5.97 -13.44 25.00
C GLY A 348 6.66 -13.95 26.28
N ASP A 349 7.83 -13.42 26.62
CA ASP A 349 8.57 -13.77 27.82
C ASP A 349 8.09 -12.91 28.99
N ALA A 350 7.18 -13.47 29.79
CA ALA A 350 6.63 -12.82 30.96
C ALA A 350 6.66 -13.75 32.17
N PRO A 351 6.94 -13.24 33.39
CA PRO A 351 6.92 -14.05 34.59
C PRO A 351 5.48 -14.46 34.96
N GLY A 352 5.30 -15.73 35.28
CA GLY A 352 4.04 -16.27 35.74
C GLY A 352 2.99 -16.46 34.64
N ARG A 353 1.76 -16.77 35.05
CA ARG A 353 0.62 -16.97 34.16
C ARG A 353 -0.19 -15.68 34.06
N PRO A 354 -0.38 -15.10 32.88
CA PRO A 354 -1.31 -13.99 32.67
C PRO A 354 -2.76 -14.50 32.63
N ASP A 355 -3.71 -13.66 33.05
CA ASP A 355 -5.15 -13.94 32.91
C ASP A 355 -5.58 -13.78 31.46
N VAL A 356 -5.03 -12.74 30.79
CA VAL A 356 -5.28 -12.42 29.40
C VAL A 356 -3.95 -12.12 28.68
N ALA A 357 -3.81 -12.64 27.48
CA ALA A 357 -2.74 -12.27 26.57
C ALA A 357 -3.33 -11.53 25.34
N VAL A 358 -2.92 -10.29 25.12
CA VAL A 358 -3.23 -9.53 23.92
C VAL A 358 -2.07 -9.71 22.95
N ILE A 359 -2.32 -10.42 21.85
CA ILE A 359 -1.30 -10.71 20.83
C ILE A 359 -1.56 -9.83 19.62
N VAL A 360 -0.66 -8.88 19.38
CA VAL A 360 -0.77 -7.94 18.25
C VAL A 360 0.01 -8.48 17.06
N LEU A 361 -0.71 -8.98 16.08
CA LEU A 361 -0.18 -9.58 14.85
C LEU A 361 -0.61 -8.76 13.64
N GLY A 362 0.03 -8.97 12.49
CA GLY A 362 -0.42 -8.34 11.25
C GLY A 362 0.63 -8.28 10.16
N GLU A 363 0.30 -7.53 9.13
CA GLU A 363 1.20 -7.25 8.01
C GLU A 363 2.30 -6.27 8.44
N LYS A 364 3.47 -6.38 7.81
CA LYS A 364 4.50 -5.33 7.88
C LYS A 364 4.01 -4.11 7.07
N PRO A 365 4.47 -2.90 7.37
CA PRO A 365 4.13 -1.73 6.56
C PRO A 365 4.53 -1.91 5.10
N TYR A 366 3.69 -1.42 4.21
CA TYR A 366 3.91 -1.37 2.76
C TYR A 366 3.10 -0.23 2.14
N ALA A 367 3.50 0.20 0.94
CA ALA A 367 2.71 1.09 0.10
C ALA A 367 2.73 0.59 -1.35
N GLU A 368 1.62 0.83 -2.07
CA GLU A 368 1.45 0.54 -3.48
C GLU A 368 1.76 -0.92 -3.84
N PHE A 369 2.48 -1.13 -4.94
CA PHE A 369 2.84 -2.43 -5.46
C PHE A 369 3.66 -3.33 -4.53
N GLU A 370 4.34 -2.76 -3.53
CA GLU A 370 5.04 -3.58 -2.51
C GLU A 370 4.04 -4.39 -1.67
N GLY A 371 2.80 -3.92 -1.61
CA GLY A 371 1.71 -4.61 -0.94
C GLY A 371 0.93 -5.59 -1.82
N ASP A 372 1.22 -5.73 -3.12
CA ASP A 372 0.53 -6.70 -3.98
C ASP A 372 0.78 -8.14 -3.52
N LEU A 373 -0.28 -8.92 -3.41
CA LEU A 373 -0.22 -10.30 -2.92
C LEU A 373 -0.62 -11.31 -4.02
N PRO A 374 -0.05 -12.52 -4.00
CA PRO A 374 -0.50 -13.61 -4.87
C PRO A 374 -1.82 -14.23 -4.41
N HIS A 375 -2.08 -14.21 -3.11
CA HIS A 375 -3.27 -14.77 -2.44
C HIS A 375 -3.48 -14.10 -1.08
N LEU A 376 -4.64 -14.32 -0.44
CA LEU A 376 -5.01 -13.66 0.80
C LEU A 376 -4.63 -14.43 2.08
N ALA A 377 -3.79 -15.48 2.01
CA ALA A 377 -3.38 -16.22 3.19
C ALA A 377 -2.47 -15.37 4.10
N PHE A 378 -2.80 -15.33 5.39
CA PHE A 378 -1.93 -14.84 6.44
C PHE A 378 -1.50 -16.01 7.33
N ALA A 379 -0.20 -16.15 7.54
CA ALA A 379 0.36 -17.13 8.44
C ALA A 379 1.24 -16.44 9.48
N PRO A 380 0.93 -16.56 10.79
CA PRO A 380 1.86 -16.18 11.85
C PRO A 380 3.16 -16.97 11.73
N SER A 381 4.26 -16.43 12.26
CA SER A 381 5.51 -17.19 12.32
C SER A 381 5.36 -18.44 13.22
N PRO A 382 6.25 -19.44 13.06
CA PRO A 382 6.24 -20.62 13.95
C PRO A 382 6.33 -20.26 15.44
N GLU A 383 7.12 -19.22 15.78
CA GLU A 383 7.31 -18.74 17.16
C GLU A 383 6.00 -18.10 17.67
N GLN A 384 5.30 -17.32 16.86
CA GLN A 384 4.02 -16.70 17.22
C GLN A 384 2.93 -17.77 17.42
N THR A 385 2.90 -18.78 16.55
CA THR A 385 1.98 -19.92 16.67
C THR A 385 2.26 -20.72 17.95
N ALA A 386 3.53 -20.99 18.25
CA ALA A 386 3.94 -21.70 19.46
C ALA A 386 3.61 -20.89 20.72
N LEU A 387 3.79 -19.56 20.70
CA LEU A 387 3.41 -18.66 21.81
C LEU A 387 1.92 -18.77 22.12
N ILE A 388 1.06 -18.67 21.11
CA ILE A 388 -0.40 -18.78 21.29
C ILE A 388 -0.77 -20.15 21.86
N ALA A 389 -0.23 -21.23 21.31
CA ALA A 389 -0.48 -22.58 21.78
C ALA A 389 -0.06 -22.78 23.25
N ARG A 390 1.12 -22.27 23.64
CA ARG A 390 1.62 -22.30 25.03
C ARG A 390 0.68 -21.55 25.98
N LEU A 391 0.25 -20.35 25.62
CA LEU A 391 -0.66 -19.54 26.45
C LEU A 391 -2.01 -20.22 26.63
N LYS A 392 -2.56 -20.78 25.57
CA LYS A 392 -3.81 -21.56 25.63
C LYS A 392 -3.69 -22.80 26.52
N ALA A 393 -2.58 -23.56 26.42
CA ALA A 393 -2.32 -24.72 27.27
C ALA A 393 -2.21 -24.35 28.76
N GLN A 394 -1.78 -23.13 29.10
CA GLN A 394 -1.78 -22.59 30.46
C GLN A 394 -3.16 -22.11 30.93
N GLY A 395 -4.19 -22.14 30.06
CA GLY A 395 -5.52 -21.60 30.35
C GLY A 395 -5.59 -20.07 30.36
N THR A 396 -4.65 -19.38 29.70
CA THR A 396 -4.69 -17.94 29.46
C THR A 396 -5.70 -17.63 28.36
N ARG A 397 -6.54 -16.62 28.52
CA ARG A 397 -7.39 -16.12 27.43
C ARG A 397 -6.56 -15.37 26.42
N VAL A 398 -6.72 -15.69 25.15
CA VAL A 398 -5.96 -15.09 24.04
C VAL A 398 -6.86 -14.16 23.24
N VAL A 399 -6.49 -12.88 23.21
CA VAL A 399 -7.10 -11.84 22.38
C VAL A 399 -6.13 -11.51 21.27
N VAL A 400 -6.54 -11.68 20.03
CA VAL A 400 -5.75 -11.26 18.87
C VAL A 400 -6.22 -9.89 18.41
N VAL A 401 -5.30 -8.94 18.31
CA VAL A 401 -5.45 -7.65 17.64
C VAL A 401 -4.71 -7.72 16.33
N PHE A 402 -5.45 -7.63 15.23
CA PHE A 402 -4.91 -7.87 13.90
C PHE A 402 -4.73 -6.56 13.13
N LEU A 403 -3.48 -6.23 12.81
CA LEU A 403 -3.07 -5.06 12.04
C LEU A 403 -2.93 -5.45 10.56
N SER A 404 -3.75 -4.89 9.69
CA SER A 404 -3.66 -5.17 8.26
C SER A 404 -4.26 -4.07 7.40
N GLY A 405 -3.73 -3.93 6.20
CA GLY A 405 -4.27 -3.03 5.17
C GLY A 405 -5.45 -3.63 4.38
N ARG A 406 -5.90 -4.83 4.75
CA ARG A 406 -6.97 -5.57 4.06
C ARG A 406 -7.49 -6.73 4.91
N PRO A 407 -8.72 -7.24 4.69
CA PRO A 407 -9.10 -8.55 5.18
C PRO A 407 -8.21 -9.66 4.60
N LEU A 408 -7.70 -10.54 5.46
CA LEU A 408 -6.89 -11.70 5.07
C LEU A 408 -7.51 -12.98 5.58
N PHE A 409 -7.21 -14.11 4.93
CA PHE A 409 -7.61 -15.42 5.43
C PHE A 409 -6.83 -15.74 6.70
N THR A 410 -7.53 -15.72 7.81
CA THR A 410 -6.99 -15.90 9.17
C THR A 410 -7.74 -17.00 9.94
N GLY A 411 -8.42 -17.92 9.25
CA GLY A 411 -9.23 -18.97 9.86
C GLY A 411 -8.50 -19.76 10.96
N PRO A 412 -7.28 -20.28 10.73
CA PRO A 412 -6.51 -20.97 11.77
C PRO A 412 -6.26 -20.10 13.02
N LEU A 413 -5.99 -18.81 12.84
CA LEU A 413 -5.72 -17.88 13.93
C LEU A 413 -7.00 -17.52 14.71
N ILE A 414 -8.11 -17.30 13.99
CA ILE A 414 -9.45 -17.07 14.59
C ILE A 414 -9.85 -18.25 15.49
N ASN A 415 -9.57 -19.49 15.07
CA ASN A 415 -9.90 -20.69 15.87
C ASN A 415 -9.08 -20.74 17.17
N GLN A 416 -7.85 -20.29 17.18
CA GLN A 416 -6.97 -20.27 18.35
C GLN A 416 -7.29 -19.14 19.34
N ALA A 417 -7.84 -18.02 18.87
CA ALA A 417 -8.17 -16.86 19.68
C ALA A 417 -9.49 -17.02 20.43
N ASP A 418 -9.60 -16.48 21.64
CA ASP A 418 -10.87 -16.33 22.36
C ASP A 418 -11.62 -15.08 21.91
N ALA A 419 -10.88 -14.00 21.58
CA ALA A 419 -11.41 -12.83 20.88
C ALA A 419 -10.49 -12.44 19.71
N PHE A 420 -11.10 -11.90 18.65
CA PHE A 420 -10.38 -11.45 17.46
C PHE A 420 -10.89 -10.07 17.03
N VAL A 421 -10.00 -9.10 16.98
CA VAL A 421 -10.29 -7.71 16.62
C VAL A 421 -9.53 -7.35 15.36
N ALA A 422 -10.21 -6.97 14.29
CA ALA A 422 -9.62 -6.31 13.14
C ALA A 422 -9.40 -4.84 13.50
N ALA A 423 -8.13 -4.45 13.60
CA ALA A 423 -7.73 -3.11 14.01
C ALA A 423 -7.22 -2.27 12.83
N TRP A 424 -7.08 -2.88 11.64
CA TRP A 424 -6.61 -2.22 10.42
C TRP A 424 -5.23 -1.58 10.60
N LEU A 425 -5.10 -0.32 10.22
CA LEU A 425 -3.94 0.53 10.45
C LEU A 425 -4.42 1.74 11.27
N PRO A 426 -4.46 1.65 12.61
CA PRO A 426 -5.16 2.62 13.46
C PRO A 426 -4.46 3.97 13.60
N GLY A 427 -3.24 4.13 13.07
CA GLY A 427 -2.50 5.38 13.19
C GLY A 427 -1.87 5.55 14.58
N THR A 428 -1.69 6.78 15.06
CA THR A 428 -0.82 7.08 16.20
C THR A 428 -1.51 7.04 17.58
N GLN A 429 -2.85 6.95 17.64
CA GLN A 429 -3.59 7.07 18.90
C GLN A 429 -4.05 5.72 19.45
N GLY A 430 -3.09 4.90 19.94
CA GLY A 430 -3.36 3.57 20.49
C GLY A 430 -4.33 3.53 21.67
N ASN A 431 -4.50 4.66 22.38
CA ASN A 431 -5.47 4.80 23.47
C ASN A 431 -6.92 4.61 23.01
N GLY A 432 -7.26 4.89 21.73
CA GLY A 432 -8.58 4.59 21.18
C GLY A 432 -8.90 3.09 21.17
N LEU A 433 -7.91 2.23 20.93
CA LEU A 433 -8.08 0.79 21.05
C LEU A 433 -8.23 0.36 22.51
N ALA A 434 -7.44 0.93 23.44
CA ALA A 434 -7.54 0.61 24.85
C ALA A 434 -8.91 0.97 25.45
N ASP A 435 -9.56 2.07 24.98
CA ASP A 435 -10.90 2.48 25.39
C ASP A 435 -11.98 1.42 25.11
N VAL A 436 -11.74 0.59 24.12
CA VAL A 436 -12.67 -0.47 23.72
C VAL A 436 -12.29 -1.81 24.35
N LEU A 437 -10.99 -2.12 24.49
CA LEU A 437 -10.54 -3.43 24.95
C LEU A 437 -10.55 -3.57 26.48
N VAL A 438 -10.32 -2.50 27.24
CA VAL A 438 -10.08 -2.57 28.70
C VAL A 438 -11.26 -1.95 29.45
N ALA A 439 -11.80 -2.70 30.40
CA ALA A 439 -12.84 -2.19 31.30
C ALA A 439 -12.22 -1.25 32.33
N GLY A 440 -12.94 -0.17 32.65
CA GLY A 440 -12.63 0.69 33.78
C GLY A 440 -12.86 0.00 35.13
N ALA A 441 -12.57 0.69 36.24
CA ALA A 441 -12.78 0.16 37.59
C ALA A 441 -14.24 -0.25 37.87
N ASP A 442 -15.19 0.28 37.12
CA ASP A 442 -16.63 -0.07 37.16
C ASP A 442 -16.97 -1.38 36.40
N GLY A 443 -15.98 -2.02 35.81
CA GLY A 443 -16.15 -3.26 35.02
C GLY A 443 -16.71 -3.07 33.61
N LYS A 444 -16.88 -1.84 33.15
CA LYS A 444 -17.38 -1.52 31.79
C LYS A 444 -16.26 -0.95 30.93
N ALA A 445 -16.23 -1.33 29.64
CA ALA A 445 -15.41 -0.65 28.65
C ALA A 445 -15.90 0.81 28.49
N ARG A 446 -14.98 1.74 28.21
CA ARG A 446 -15.34 3.13 27.95
C ARG A 446 -16.20 3.30 26.72
N ARG A 447 -15.95 2.46 25.71
CA ARG A 447 -16.67 2.45 24.44
C ARG A 447 -17.00 1.01 24.04
N ASP A 448 -18.14 0.81 23.40
CA ASP A 448 -18.47 -0.47 22.74
C ASP A 448 -17.88 -0.50 21.31
N PHE A 449 -17.77 -1.67 20.74
CA PHE A 449 -17.45 -1.84 19.32
C PHE A 449 -18.62 -1.37 18.44
N THR A 450 -18.37 -0.38 17.62
CA THR A 450 -19.33 0.16 16.64
C THR A 450 -18.93 -0.13 15.20
N GLY A 451 -17.64 -0.39 14.97
CA GLY A 451 -17.10 -0.64 13.64
C GLY A 451 -17.74 -1.82 12.92
N ARG A 452 -17.82 -1.72 11.60
CA ARG A 452 -18.37 -2.75 10.71
C ARG A 452 -17.39 -2.99 9.56
N LEU A 453 -17.30 -4.24 9.08
CA LEU A 453 -16.41 -4.59 7.98
C LEU A 453 -16.71 -3.73 6.74
N PRO A 454 -15.74 -2.96 6.24
CA PRO A 454 -15.88 -2.19 5.00
C PRO A 454 -15.62 -3.06 3.75
N PHE A 455 -15.10 -4.26 3.95
CA PHE A 455 -14.82 -5.28 2.95
C PHE A 455 -15.26 -6.65 3.48
N PRO A 456 -15.62 -7.60 2.62
CA PRO A 456 -15.92 -8.96 3.05
C PRO A 456 -14.65 -9.63 3.61
N TRP A 457 -14.75 -10.33 4.75
CA TRP A 457 -13.64 -11.10 5.32
C TRP A 457 -13.59 -12.49 4.70
N PRO A 458 -12.46 -12.94 4.13
CA PRO A 458 -12.41 -14.15 3.32
C PRO A 458 -12.52 -15.43 4.16
N ALA A 459 -13.28 -16.44 3.66
CA ALA A 459 -13.37 -17.77 4.23
C ALA A 459 -12.21 -18.69 3.80
N ASP A 460 -11.49 -18.34 2.73
CA ASP A 460 -10.29 -18.99 2.22
C ASP A 460 -9.37 -17.93 1.59
N ALA A 461 -8.19 -18.33 1.10
CA ALA A 461 -7.19 -17.39 0.63
C ALA A 461 -7.31 -16.99 -0.86
N ARG A 462 -8.40 -17.40 -1.53
CA ARG A 462 -8.64 -17.02 -2.94
C ARG A 462 -9.13 -15.58 -3.04
N SER A 463 -8.80 -14.91 -4.15
CA SER A 463 -9.31 -13.57 -4.48
C SER A 463 -9.82 -13.54 -5.93
N PRO A 464 -10.84 -12.74 -6.26
CA PRO A 464 -11.65 -11.94 -5.35
C PRO A 464 -12.49 -12.79 -4.39
N VAL A 465 -12.84 -12.23 -3.22
CA VAL A 465 -13.61 -12.92 -2.17
C VAL A 465 -15.04 -13.19 -2.66
N ARG A 466 -15.35 -14.46 -2.92
CA ARG A 466 -16.70 -14.88 -3.41
C ARG A 466 -17.58 -15.41 -2.29
N GLU A 467 -16.98 -16.15 -1.37
CA GLU A 467 -17.65 -16.76 -0.22
C GLU A 467 -17.00 -16.18 1.05
N PRO A 468 -17.55 -15.11 1.64
CA PRO A 468 -16.96 -14.50 2.81
C PRO A 468 -17.24 -15.33 4.08
N LEU A 469 -16.24 -15.37 4.99
CA LEU A 469 -16.46 -15.85 6.36
C LEU A 469 -17.37 -14.87 7.12
N PHE A 470 -17.11 -13.58 6.94
CA PHE A 470 -17.98 -12.52 7.43
C PHE A 470 -18.30 -11.56 6.28
N ALA A 471 -19.59 -11.31 6.08
CA ALA A 471 -20.04 -10.36 5.06
C ALA A 471 -19.61 -8.92 5.38
N MET A 472 -19.55 -8.08 4.37
CA MET A 472 -19.46 -6.63 4.56
C MET A 472 -20.58 -6.16 5.50
N GLY A 473 -20.29 -5.21 6.39
CA GLY A 473 -21.21 -4.75 7.43
C GLY A 473 -21.24 -5.61 8.70
N TYR A 474 -20.54 -6.76 8.73
CA TYR A 474 -20.43 -7.57 9.95
C TYR A 474 -19.56 -6.86 11.01
N GLY A 475 -19.93 -7.07 12.28
CA GLY A 475 -19.20 -6.64 13.46
C GLY A 475 -20.02 -6.93 14.71
N LEU A 476 -19.39 -7.51 15.72
CA LEU A 476 -20.00 -7.76 17.03
C LEU A 476 -19.91 -6.50 17.91
N SER A 477 -20.64 -6.50 19.00
CA SER A 477 -20.53 -5.52 20.09
C SER A 477 -20.74 -6.20 21.44
N TYR A 478 -20.39 -5.54 22.52
CA TYR A 478 -20.67 -6.05 23.87
C TYR A 478 -22.16 -6.14 24.14
N ALA A 479 -22.94 -5.23 23.57
CA ALA A 479 -24.40 -5.22 23.68
C ALA A 479 -25.07 -6.36 22.89
N ARG A 480 -24.39 -6.92 21.88
CA ARG A 480 -24.90 -8.01 21.03
C ARG A 480 -23.86 -9.11 20.89
N PRO A 481 -23.60 -9.87 21.98
CA PRO A 481 -22.64 -10.96 21.95
C PRO A 481 -23.16 -12.11 21.08
N GLN A 482 -22.26 -12.72 20.32
CA GLN A 482 -22.52 -13.93 19.54
C GLN A 482 -21.29 -14.82 19.60
N ALA A 483 -21.47 -16.08 19.97
CA ALA A 483 -20.40 -17.06 19.92
C ALA A 483 -20.11 -17.47 18.46
N LEU A 484 -18.84 -17.60 18.13
CA LEU A 484 -18.37 -18.11 16.85
C LEU A 484 -17.88 -19.55 17.03
N GLY A 485 -18.40 -20.46 16.22
CA GLY A 485 -17.92 -21.84 16.14
C GLY A 485 -16.57 -21.96 15.45
N VAL A 486 -16.14 -23.20 15.22
CA VAL A 486 -14.91 -23.48 14.45
C VAL A 486 -15.11 -23.06 12.99
N VAL A 487 -14.18 -22.29 12.46
CA VAL A 487 -14.19 -21.83 11.08
C VAL A 487 -13.21 -22.62 10.22
N ASN A 488 -13.35 -22.52 8.89
CA ASN A 488 -12.49 -23.18 7.92
C ASN A 488 -11.00 -22.82 8.12
N THR A 489 -10.13 -23.82 7.99
CA THR A 489 -8.67 -23.68 8.08
C THR A 489 -7.94 -24.00 6.78
N ASP A 490 -8.66 -24.48 5.75
CA ASP A 490 -8.10 -24.76 4.43
C ASP A 490 -8.01 -23.46 3.61
N PRO A 491 -6.82 -23.00 3.21
CA PRO A 491 -6.64 -21.80 2.42
C PRO A 491 -7.13 -21.92 0.97
N ARG A 492 -7.38 -23.14 0.47
CA ARG A 492 -7.79 -23.44 -0.92
C ARG A 492 -6.90 -22.81 -1.99
N VAL A 493 -5.67 -22.53 -1.66
CA VAL A 493 -4.60 -22.10 -2.58
C VAL A 493 -3.35 -22.93 -2.29
N ASP A 494 -2.53 -23.10 -3.30
CA ASP A 494 -1.24 -23.78 -3.13
C ASP A 494 -0.23 -22.82 -2.49
N LEU A 495 -0.05 -22.93 -1.17
CA LEU A 495 0.96 -22.17 -0.44
C LEU A 495 2.40 -22.60 -0.77
N SER A 496 2.58 -23.76 -1.42
CA SER A 496 3.89 -24.24 -1.86
C SER A 496 4.41 -23.51 -3.10
N ASN A 497 3.52 -22.90 -3.86
CA ASN A 497 3.83 -21.96 -4.95
C ASN A 497 4.13 -20.54 -4.46
N ASP A 498 4.63 -20.44 -3.24
CA ASP A 498 5.06 -19.17 -2.68
C ASP A 498 6.02 -18.47 -3.66
N ILE A 499 5.80 -17.17 -3.89
CA ILE A 499 6.66 -16.34 -4.75
C ILE A 499 8.14 -16.63 -4.45
N ALA A 500 8.47 -16.83 -3.17
CA ALA A 500 9.82 -17.12 -2.70
C ALA A 500 10.47 -18.38 -3.31
N LYS A 501 9.70 -19.39 -3.76
CA LYS A 501 10.28 -20.61 -4.34
C LYS A 501 10.66 -20.48 -5.81
N ASN A 502 9.99 -19.57 -6.51
CA ASN A 502 10.19 -19.39 -7.95
C ASN A 502 10.71 -17.98 -8.29
N THR A 503 10.83 -17.08 -7.32
CA THR A 503 11.25 -15.70 -7.53
C THR A 503 12.43 -15.37 -6.63
N PHE A 504 13.56 -15.08 -7.23
CA PHE A 504 14.82 -14.78 -6.54
C PHE A 504 15.08 -13.28 -6.48
N LEU A 505 14.53 -12.55 -7.46
CA LEU A 505 14.52 -11.10 -7.48
C LEU A 505 13.14 -10.63 -7.96
N LEU A 506 12.58 -9.68 -7.25
CA LEU A 506 11.31 -9.03 -7.58
C LEU A 506 11.49 -7.52 -7.45
N ARG A 507 11.28 -6.78 -8.54
CA ARG A 507 11.47 -5.32 -8.58
C ARG A 507 12.84 -4.86 -8.08
N GLY A 508 13.86 -5.63 -8.41
CA GLY A 508 15.24 -5.35 -7.98
C GLY A 508 15.56 -5.63 -6.52
N LYS A 509 14.64 -6.24 -5.76
CA LYS A 509 14.82 -6.65 -4.37
C LYS A 509 14.75 -8.18 -4.25
N ALA A 510 15.44 -8.76 -3.29
CA ALA A 510 15.30 -10.17 -2.98
C ALA A 510 14.12 -10.39 -2.02
N PRO A 511 13.04 -11.10 -2.43
CA PRO A 511 11.94 -11.39 -1.52
C PRO A 511 12.39 -12.39 -0.44
N ALA A 512 11.87 -12.27 0.78
CA ALA A 512 12.19 -13.24 1.84
C ALA A 512 11.80 -14.68 1.40
N PRO A 513 12.63 -15.68 1.75
CA PRO A 513 13.76 -15.65 2.68
C PRO A 513 15.10 -15.24 2.04
N TRP A 514 15.09 -14.82 0.78
CA TRP A 514 16.28 -14.39 0.04
C TRP A 514 16.78 -13.03 0.51
N ARG A 515 18.06 -12.77 0.33
CA ARG A 515 18.70 -11.48 0.56
C ARG A 515 19.66 -11.16 -0.56
N LEU A 516 19.76 -9.88 -0.92
CA LEU A 516 20.82 -9.39 -1.80
C LEU A 516 22.12 -9.27 -1.01
N VAL A 517 23.21 -9.74 -1.61
CA VAL A 517 24.57 -9.67 -1.07
C VAL A 517 25.46 -9.10 -2.16
N ASP A 518 26.20 -8.05 -1.83
CA ASP A 518 27.24 -7.48 -2.67
C ASP A 518 28.58 -7.49 -1.93
N ALA A 519 29.67 -7.46 -2.65
CA ALA A 519 31.02 -7.46 -2.09
C ALA A 519 31.51 -6.05 -1.69
N GLY A 520 30.64 -5.07 -1.54
CA GLY A 520 30.97 -3.70 -1.18
C GLY A 520 31.43 -2.80 -2.34
N ALA A 521 31.48 -3.35 -3.55
CA ALA A 521 31.89 -2.64 -4.78
C ALA A 521 30.70 -2.35 -5.72
N ILE A 522 29.46 -2.48 -5.22
CA ILE A 522 28.23 -2.27 -6.00
C ILE A 522 27.36 -1.25 -5.29
N THR A 523 27.04 -0.17 -5.99
CA THR A 523 26.03 0.78 -5.52
C THR A 523 24.71 0.51 -6.21
N SER A 524 23.59 0.79 -5.54
CA SER A 524 22.28 0.58 -6.14
C SER A 524 21.29 1.69 -5.80
N ARG A 525 20.35 1.93 -6.72
CA ARG A 525 19.23 2.87 -6.53
C ARG A 525 17.96 2.33 -7.18
N ALA A 526 16.80 2.67 -6.64
CA ALA A 526 15.52 2.39 -7.29
C ALA A 526 15.37 3.22 -8.56
N VAL A 527 14.78 2.64 -9.60
CA VAL A 527 14.53 3.30 -10.90
C VAL A 527 13.28 2.71 -11.56
N ASP A 528 12.70 3.48 -12.48
CA ASP A 528 11.61 3.06 -13.33
C ASP A 528 12.15 2.24 -14.53
N LEU A 529 11.59 1.07 -14.78
CA LEU A 529 11.84 0.29 -15.98
C LEU A 529 10.57 0.13 -16.84
N GLY A 530 9.42 -0.06 -16.23
CA GLY A 530 8.12 -0.15 -16.87
C GLY A 530 7.00 0.47 -16.04
N ALA A 531 7.21 0.59 -14.72
CA ALA A 531 6.35 1.27 -13.78
C ALA A 531 7.21 2.03 -12.76
N GLN A 532 6.60 2.79 -11.86
CA GLN A 532 7.31 3.55 -10.84
C GLN A 532 8.12 2.62 -9.94
N GLU A 533 9.44 2.88 -9.85
CA GLU A 533 10.40 2.16 -9.02
C GLU A 533 10.27 0.62 -9.07
N ASP A 534 9.88 0.08 -10.23
CA ASP A 534 9.67 -1.34 -10.46
C ASP A 534 10.99 -2.11 -10.72
N ALA A 535 12.13 -1.44 -10.60
CA ALA A 535 13.45 -2.01 -10.82
C ALA A 535 14.52 -1.33 -9.96
N ARG A 536 15.70 -1.94 -9.92
CA ARG A 536 16.87 -1.37 -9.26
C ARG A 536 18.06 -1.34 -10.20
N GLN A 537 18.68 -0.17 -10.33
CA GLN A 537 19.92 0.01 -11.08
C GLN A 537 21.11 -0.31 -10.17
N PHE A 538 21.98 -1.19 -10.64
CA PHE A 538 23.22 -1.57 -9.98
C PHE A 538 24.40 -1.07 -10.80
N THR A 539 25.39 -0.50 -10.11
CA THR A 539 26.63 0.02 -10.71
C THR A 539 27.83 -0.65 -10.06
N TRP A 540 28.62 -1.35 -10.85
CA TRP A 540 29.85 -1.99 -10.41
C TRP A 540 31.00 -0.99 -10.47
N SER A 541 31.51 -0.57 -9.30
CA SER A 541 32.70 0.30 -9.22
C SER A 541 34.01 -0.46 -9.37
N ASP A 542 33.99 -1.77 -9.06
CA ASP A 542 35.10 -2.69 -9.25
C ASP A 542 34.57 -4.06 -9.72
N ALA A 543 35.47 -4.94 -10.20
CA ALA A 543 35.09 -6.31 -10.58
C ALA A 543 34.60 -7.07 -9.35
N SER A 544 33.31 -7.42 -9.34
CA SER A 544 32.66 -8.01 -8.18
C SER A 544 31.39 -8.75 -8.57
N ALA A 545 30.72 -9.35 -7.58
CA ALA A 545 29.51 -10.12 -7.76
C ALA A 545 28.33 -9.56 -6.97
N LEU A 546 27.18 -9.46 -7.63
CA LEU A 546 25.87 -9.32 -7.01
C LEU A 546 25.26 -10.72 -6.84
N SER A 547 24.93 -11.11 -5.62
CA SER A 547 24.34 -12.41 -5.33
C SER A 547 22.98 -12.28 -4.64
N VAL A 548 22.11 -13.26 -4.90
CA VAL A 548 20.95 -13.54 -4.06
C VAL A 548 21.26 -14.80 -3.26
N GLU A 549 21.16 -14.73 -1.95
CA GLU A 549 21.49 -15.80 -1.04
C GLU A 549 20.36 -16.08 -0.06
N GLY A 550 20.23 -17.33 0.40
CA GLY A 550 19.24 -17.73 1.38
C GLY A 550 19.30 -19.21 1.77
N PRO A 551 18.27 -19.72 2.46
CA PRO A 551 18.19 -21.14 2.80
C PRO A 551 18.24 -22.00 1.54
N PRO A 552 18.92 -23.18 1.57
CA PRO A 552 19.01 -24.06 0.41
C PRO A 552 17.62 -24.53 -0.06
N VAL A 553 17.37 -24.44 -1.36
CA VAL A 553 16.16 -24.96 -2.02
C VAL A 553 16.52 -26.04 -3.02
N ASN A 554 15.63 -27.01 -3.19
CA ASN A 554 15.79 -28.07 -4.18
C ASN A 554 15.14 -27.65 -5.50
N LEU A 555 15.93 -27.40 -6.53
CA LEU A 555 15.51 -27.05 -7.89
C LEU A 555 15.62 -28.22 -8.88
N ALA A 556 16.00 -29.42 -8.43
CA ALA A 556 16.18 -30.57 -9.31
C ALA A 556 14.88 -30.97 -10.05
N GLN A 557 13.72 -30.85 -9.38
CA GLN A 557 12.43 -31.11 -10.02
C GLN A 557 12.09 -30.02 -11.05
N ALA A 558 12.34 -28.74 -10.74
CA ALA A 558 12.13 -27.64 -11.67
C ALA A 558 12.96 -27.78 -12.95
N ALA A 559 14.18 -28.32 -12.84
CA ALA A 559 15.01 -28.63 -14.02
C ALA A 559 14.42 -29.78 -14.86
N LYS A 560 13.89 -30.84 -14.21
CA LYS A 560 13.16 -31.94 -14.91
C LYS A 560 11.91 -31.44 -15.59
N ASP A 561 11.20 -30.50 -14.99
CA ASP A 561 10.02 -29.85 -15.54
C ASP A 561 10.37 -28.81 -16.61
N ARG A 562 11.62 -28.75 -17.04
CA ARG A 562 12.15 -27.87 -18.08
C ARG A 562 11.87 -26.39 -17.79
N ARG A 563 12.12 -25.94 -16.54
CA ARG A 563 12.00 -24.52 -16.22
C ARG A 563 13.24 -23.74 -16.62
N ASP A 564 13.02 -22.47 -17.00
CA ASP A 564 14.06 -21.50 -17.30
C ASP A 564 14.15 -20.47 -16.16
N LEU A 565 15.37 -20.01 -15.87
CA LEU A 565 15.60 -18.77 -15.13
C LEU A 565 15.40 -17.61 -16.11
N LEU A 566 14.40 -16.79 -15.86
CA LEU A 566 14.10 -15.57 -16.61
C LEU A 566 14.67 -14.38 -15.88
N LEU A 567 15.60 -13.66 -16.50
CA LEU A 567 16.01 -12.31 -16.07
C LEU A 567 15.22 -11.29 -16.89
N ASP A 568 14.54 -10.37 -16.19
CA ASP A 568 13.86 -9.21 -16.76
C ASP A 568 14.63 -7.98 -16.31
N TRP A 569 15.33 -7.33 -17.26
CA TRP A 569 16.35 -6.38 -16.96
C TRP A 569 16.68 -5.41 -18.11
N ARG A 570 17.63 -4.51 -17.91
CA ARG A 570 18.17 -3.60 -18.91
C ARG A 570 19.67 -3.42 -18.68
N ILE A 571 20.47 -3.47 -19.73
CA ILE A 571 21.88 -3.10 -19.68
C ILE A 571 21.97 -1.59 -19.94
N ASP A 572 22.36 -0.82 -18.93
CA ASP A 572 22.49 0.65 -19.05
C ASP A 572 23.87 1.04 -19.58
N ARG A 573 24.91 0.30 -19.16
CA ARG A 573 26.26 0.39 -19.70
C ARG A 573 26.83 -1.01 -19.88
N PRO A 574 27.25 -1.38 -21.10
CA PRO A 574 27.80 -2.71 -21.38
C PRO A 574 29.03 -3.05 -20.53
N ALA A 575 29.22 -4.34 -20.28
CA ALA A 575 30.42 -4.85 -19.64
C ALA A 575 31.64 -4.72 -20.57
N ASN A 576 32.71 -4.19 -20.02
CA ASN A 576 34.00 -4.14 -20.71
C ASN A 576 34.91 -5.27 -20.20
N GLY A 577 34.48 -6.53 -20.40
CA GLY A 577 35.12 -7.73 -19.90
C GLY A 577 34.13 -8.85 -19.62
N PRO A 578 34.55 -9.94 -18.96
CA PRO A 578 33.73 -11.12 -18.73
C PRO A 578 32.49 -10.80 -17.88
N LEU A 579 31.34 -11.26 -18.33
CA LEU A 579 30.07 -11.14 -17.63
C LEU A 579 29.44 -12.54 -17.47
N PHE A 580 29.24 -12.98 -16.24
CA PHE A 580 28.76 -14.33 -15.96
C PHE A 580 27.48 -14.34 -15.11
N LEU A 581 26.66 -15.36 -15.35
CA LEU A 581 25.50 -15.69 -14.54
C LEU A 581 25.72 -17.06 -13.90
N SER A 582 25.53 -17.16 -12.58
CA SER A 582 25.68 -18.42 -11.85
C SER A 582 24.43 -18.74 -11.03
N LEU A 583 24.13 -20.04 -10.94
CA LEU A 583 23.08 -20.62 -10.11
C LEU A 583 23.57 -21.95 -9.54
N GLY A 584 23.49 -22.15 -8.22
CA GLY A 584 23.87 -23.41 -7.56
C GLY A 584 25.32 -23.85 -7.80
N GLY A 585 26.20 -22.91 -8.12
CA GLY A 585 27.61 -23.16 -8.47
C GLY A 585 27.89 -23.40 -9.97
N GLY A 586 26.86 -23.65 -10.78
CA GLY A 586 27.02 -23.68 -12.25
C GLY A 586 27.14 -22.27 -12.82
N LYS A 587 28.07 -22.05 -13.75
CA LYS A 587 28.43 -20.72 -14.29
C LYS A 587 28.28 -20.68 -15.79
N ILE A 588 27.60 -19.65 -16.31
CA ILE A 588 27.29 -19.47 -17.72
C ILE A 588 27.79 -18.10 -18.17
N ASP A 589 28.28 -18.00 -19.41
CA ASP A 589 28.68 -16.73 -20.02
C ASP A 589 27.45 -15.93 -20.40
N LEU A 590 27.06 -14.99 -19.53
CA LEU A 590 25.96 -14.06 -19.75
C LEU A 590 26.31 -13.04 -20.84
N GLY A 591 27.59 -12.67 -20.97
CA GLY A 591 28.07 -11.75 -22.01
C GLY A 591 27.77 -12.28 -23.42
N ALA A 592 27.96 -13.59 -23.64
CA ALA A 592 27.64 -14.23 -24.91
C ALA A 592 26.13 -14.17 -25.23
N LEU A 593 25.27 -14.34 -24.21
CA LEU A 593 23.80 -14.31 -24.37
C LEU A 593 23.24 -12.91 -24.69
N VAL A 594 23.98 -11.84 -24.35
CA VAL A 594 23.54 -10.46 -24.56
C VAL A 594 24.34 -9.71 -25.62
N THR A 595 25.18 -10.44 -26.38
CA THR A 595 25.97 -9.86 -27.46
C THR A 595 25.07 -9.20 -28.51
N GLY A 596 25.34 -7.93 -28.84
CA GLY A 596 24.58 -7.16 -29.84
C GLY A 596 23.28 -6.52 -29.29
N VAL A 597 22.97 -6.69 -28.01
CA VAL A 597 21.84 -6.03 -27.40
C VAL A 597 22.17 -4.54 -27.18
N PRO A 598 21.37 -3.59 -27.72
CA PRO A 598 21.60 -2.17 -27.50
C PRO A 598 21.44 -1.78 -26.04
N ALA A 599 22.36 -0.96 -25.51
CA ALA A 599 22.22 -0.38 -24.17
C ALA A 599 20.94 0.47 -24.04
N GLY A 600 20.36 0.49 -22.84
CA GLY A 600 19.20 1.30 -22.53
C GLY A 600 17.85 0.68 -22.92
N LYS A 601 17.82 -0.49 -23.57
CA LYS A 601 16.56 -1.18 -23.91
C LYS A 601 16.25 -2.31 -22.93
N PRO A 602 14.99 -2.43 -22.44
CA PRO A 602 14.56 -3.58 -21.66
C PRO A 602 14.74 -4.89 -22.44
N LEU A 603 15.20 -5.92 -21.78
CA LEU A 603 15.37 -7.25 -22.35
C LEU A 603 14.97 -8.35 -21.37
N GLN A 604 14.62 -9.50 -21.92
CA GLN A 604 14.36 -10.72 -21.19
C GLN A 604 15.36 -11.79 -21.60
N THR A 605 16.20 -12.21 -20.67
CA THR A 605 17.17 -13.30 -20.91
C THR A 605 16.66 -14.56 -20.23
N ARG A 606 16.49 -15.63 -21.01
CA ARG A 606 16.06 -16.95 -20.52
C ARG A 606 17.21 -17.91 -20.54
N VAL A 607 17.45 -18.59 -19.41
CA VAL A 607 18.49 -19.61 -19.29
C VAL A 607 17.88 -20.87 -18.70
N PRO A 608 17.80 -21.98 -19.45
CA PRO A 608 17.30 -23.25 -18.93
C PRO A 608 18.09 -23.72 -17.71
N LEU A 609 17.38 -24.21 -16.68
CA LEU A 609 18.06 -24.76 -15.49
C LEU A 609 19.03 -25.90 -15.81
N ARG A 610 18.77 -26.67 -16.88
CA ARG A 610 19.69 -27.72 -17.35
C ARG A 610 21.06 -27.17 -17.72
N CYS A 611 21.15 -25.95 -18.27
CA CYS A 611 22.42 -25.33 -18.65
C CYS A 611 23.32 -25.10 -17.44
N PHE A 612 22.75 -24.70 -16.32
CA PHE A 612 23.48 -24.59 -15.06
C PHE A 612 23.89 -25.97 -14.55
N ALA A 613 23.04 -27.00 -14.67
CA ALA A 613 23.37 -28.36 -14.30
C ALA A 613 24.55 -28.93 -15.14
N GLU A 614 24.52 -28.71 -16.46
CA GLU A 614 25.60 -29.04 -17.40
C GLU A 614 26.90 -28.29 -17.06
N ALA A 615 26.78 -27.06 -16.52
CA ALA A 615 27.88 -26.25 -16.02
C ALA A 615 28.31 -26.60 -14.57
N GLY A 616 27.81 -27.69 -13.99
CA GLY A 616 28.21 -28.19 -12.68
C GLY A 616 27.37 -27.71 -11.49
N ALA A 617 26.20 -27.14 -11.71
CA ALA A 617 25.31 -26.71 -10.61
C ALA A 617 24.81 -27.91 -9.79
N LYS A 618 24.80 -27.76 -8.46
CA LYS A 618 24.14 -28.68 -7.53
C LYS A 618 22.70 -28.18 -7.30
N LEU A 619 21.74 -28.75 -8.05
CA LEU A 619 20.35 -28.30 -8.02
C LEU A 619 19.52 -28.86 -6.86
N ASP A 620 20.03 -29.80 -6.10
CA ASP A 620 19.38 -30.41 -4.93
C ASP A 620 19.42 -29.53 -3.67
N ALA A 621 20.38 -28.58 -3.59
CA ALA A 621 20.59 -27.71 -2.45
C ALA A 621 21.13 -26.31 -2.87
N VAL A 622 20.30 -25.51 -3.53
CA VAL A 622 20.70 -24.21 -4.06
C VAL A 622 20.50 -23.13 -3.00
N GLY A 623 21.59 -22.65 -2.38
CA GLY A 623 21.59 -21.51 -1.45
C GLY A 623 21.88 -20.16 -2.12
N GLY A 624 22.34 -20.16 -3.38
CA GLY A 624 22.60 -19.00 -4.23
C GLY A 624 21.91 -19.17 -5.58
N PRO A 625 20.63 -18.82 -5.71
CA PRO A 625 19.87 -19.04 -6.93
C PRO A 625 20.14 -18.01 -8.03
N LEU A 626 20.83 -16.92 -7.71
CA LEU A 626 21.22 -15.88 -8.65
C LEU A 626 22.55 -15.27 -8.23
N ARG A 627 23.53 -15.23 -9.15
CA ARG A 627 24.77 -14.49 -8.98
C ARG A 627 25.20 -13.93 -10.33
N ILE A 628 25.50 -12.64 -10.38
CA ILE A 628 26.01 -11.92 -11.55
C ILE A 628 27.42 -11.43 -11.22
N ASP A 629 28.43 -12.01 -11.87
CA ASP A 629 29.81 -11.54 -11.81
C ASP A 629 30.06 -10.59 -12.98
N ALA A 630 30.46 -9.34 -12.69
CA ALA A 630 30.66 -8.33 -13.71
C ALA A 630 31.95 -7.52 -13.47
N PRO A 631 32.57 -6.95 -14.54
CA PRO A 631 33.73 -6.09 -14.43
C PRO A 631 33.36 -4.70 -13.92
N ALA A 632 34.36 -3.92 -13.49
CA ALA A 632 34.20 -2.51 -13.18
C ALA A 632 33.59 -1.73 -14.34
N GLY A 633 32.72 -0.77 -14.03
CA GLY A 633 32.04 0.09 -14.98
C GLY A 633 30.77 -0.51 -15.62
N PHE A 634 30.45 -1.77 -15.37
CA PHE A 634 29.16 -2.34 -15.77
C PHE A 634 28.01 -1.66 -15.03
N VAL A 635 26.91 -1.36 -15.74
CA VAL A 635 25.69 -0.82 -15.13
C VAL A 635 24.50 -1.58 -15.70
N ALA A 636 23.67 -2.14 -14.82
CA ALA A 636 22.47 -2.85 -15.22
C ALA A 636 21.30 -2.50 -14.29
N THR A 637 20.13 -2.39 -14.88
CA THR A 637 18.85 -2.25 -14.16
C THR A 637 18.18 -3.62 -14.14
N LEU A 638 18.04 -4.23 -12.96
CA LEU A 638 17.37 -5.51 -12.76
C LEU A 638 15.96 -5.29 -12.21
N ARG A 639 14.98 -5.94 -12.82
CA ARG A 639 13.60 -5.96 -12.34
C ARG A 639 13.28 -7.28 -11.67
N ASN A 640 13.30 -8.39 -12.41
CA ASN A 640 12.93 -9.70 -11.87
C ASN A 640 13.94 -10.79 -12.26
N ALA A 641 14.07 -11.78 -11.39
CA ALA A 641 14.70 -13.06 -11.68
C ALA A 641 13.78 -14.17 -11.18
N THR A 642 13.13 -14.90 -12.11
CA THR A 642 12.07 -15.85 -11.79
C THR A 642 12.23 -17.16 -12.55
N LEU A 643 11.78 -18.27 -11.95
CA LEU A 643 11.65 -19.55 -12.65
C LEU A 643 10.32 -19.59 -13.41
N VAL A 644 10.39 -19.73 -14.70
CA VAL A 644 9.22 -19.77 -15.60
C VAL A 644 9.19 -21.10 -16.38
N PRO A 645 8.04 -21.51 -16.92
CA PRO A 645 8.00 -22.63 -17.86
C PRO A 645 8.97 -22.39 -19.03
N GLY A 646 9.77 -23.39 -19.36
CA GLY A 646 10.75 -23.30 -20.45
C GLY A 646 10.08 -23.28 -21.81
N LEU A 647 10.70 -22.59 -22.75
CA LEU A 647 10.30 -22.61 -24.16
C LEU A 647 11.02 -23.74 -24.89
N ALA A 648 10.36 -24.33 -25.90
CA ALA A 648 10.98 -25.36 -26.75
C ALA A 648 12.23 -24.85 -27.49
N THR A 649 12.32 -23.53 -27.67
CA THR A 649 13.43 -22.83 -28.35
C THR A 649 14.55 -22.38 -27.39
N SER A 650 14.42 -22.56 -26.07
CA SER A 650 15.45 -22.16 -25.12
C SER A 650 16.68 -23.06 -25.28
N THR A 651 17.82 -22.47 -25.61
CA THR A 651 19.12 -23.14 -25.78
C THR A 651 20.08 -22.71 -24.66
N CYS A 652 21.12 -23.51 -24.41
CA CYS A 652 22.22 -23.12 -23.51
C CYS A 652 23.14 -22.08 -24.26
#